data_623e86b6f7a45ec92bff0bfc17c7bbf8
#
_entry.id   623e86b6f7a45ec92bff0bfc17c7bbf8
#
_cell.length_a   1.000
_cell.length_b   1.000
_cell.length_c   1.000
_cell.angle_alpha   90.00
_cell.angle_beta   90.00
_cell.angle_gamma   90.00
#
_symmetry.space_group_name_H-M   'P 1'
#
loop_
_entity.id
_entity.type
_entity.pdbx_description
1 polymer ?
#
loop_
_entity_poly.entity_id
_entity_poly.type
_entity_poly.pdbx_seq_one_letter_code
_entity_poly.pdbx_strand_id
1 'polypeptide(L)'
;MIPEILHPWLAIATTIAVFVTLQVTRRIPIDLLFLLALVFLVLTGVLAPAVAIAGFASRAVLAISALLVVAAGLRSTGVLDWVGNMLLGDVKTEQTALRRIAGPIVAASAFVLNTALVAMMMPVLIDWCRQRNLSPSKLLLPLSYLTILGGVCTLIGTSTTLVVNDQLRLSHAAMQAEVVALQENAPENATAITQRQTALPQVAPMGFFEIGLVGLPCALAGSFFLVLVGQKLLPGSPDLIEQLGEKTREYLVEMQVLPECRLVGKTVEEAGLRNLHGLYLIEIDRSGDIITPVAPGDQIRAGDRLVFTGVVSTIVDLEKIPGLVPAADQTYEFHPSSRQQRHLTEVVLSRTSPLIGSTVRKANFRALYNAAVIAVHRNGMRLTNKIGNIELEPGDTLLLQTRGDFIAQQRNSRDFYLVSSVEGAEPRRHDRSWLAAGLMSVLILWMTLASIFGGGGLADPAIAALSIAALMVLTQCVKSSDARAAVDLQVVVTIAAALGLGSALWQSGAAEMIAQSLVHLVGQRPYLLLIVIYLLAMIFTEMITNAAVAALLLPIAIAVALAGDLNPRPFIMAIALAASLSFLTPIGYQTNLMVMGPGGYKPRDYLVAGIPLALIVAATALVLIPLVWPLTLTN
;
A
#
# COMPACT_ATOMS: atom_id res chain seq x y z
N MET A 1 -30.13 16.58 22.19
CA MET A 1 -29.85 15.24 21.66
C MET A 1 -30.85 14.96 20.55
N ILE A 2 -30.40 14.33 19.50
CA ILE A 2 -31.25 13.95 18.35
C ILE A 2 -32.13 12.78 18.82
N PRO A 3 -33.43 12.71 18.42
CA PRO A 3 -34.28 11.58 18.76
C PRO A 3 -33.69 10.23 18.31
N GLU A 4 -33.78 9.21 19.16
CA GLU A 4 -33.22 7.88 18.89
C GLU A 4 -33.72 7.25 17.57
N ILE A 5 -34.93 7.55 17.15
CA ILE A 5 -35.54 7.11 15.88
C ILE A 5 -34.72 7.56 14.66
N LEU A 6 -33.95 8.66 14.76
CA LEU A 6 -33.11 9.17 13.68
C LEU A 6 -31.69 8.61 13.69
N HIS A 7 -31.25 7.92 14.74
CA HIS A 7 -29.90 7.40 14.88
C HIS A 7 -29.50 6.45 13.72
N PRO A 8 -30.35 5.49 13.29
CA PRO A 8 -30.02 4.62 12.15
C PRO A 8 -29.78 5.39 10.87
N TRP A 9 -30.66 6.37 10.58
CA TRP A 9 -30.54 7.20 9.39
C TRP A 9 -29.29 8.07 9.37
N LEU A 10 -28.91 8.61 10.53
CA LEU A 10 -27.69 9.39 10.68
C LEU A 10 -26.43 8.53 10.49
N ALA A 11 -26.42 7.32 11.03
CA ALA A 11 -25.31 6.39 10.84
C ALA A 11 -25.16 6.01 9.35
N ILE A 12 -26.27 5.69 8.66
CA ILE A 12 -26.28 5.39 7.23
C ILE A 12 -25.82 6.59 6.42
N ALA A 13 -26.42 7.77 6.65
CA ALA A 13 -26.09 8.99 5.91
C ALA A 13 -24.62 9.38 6.09
N THR A 14 -24.08 9.27 7.31
CA THR A 14 -22.66 9.54 7.60
C THR A 14 -21.75 8.56 6.84
N THR A 15 -22.08 7.27 6.87
CA THR A 15 -21.31 6.25 6.15
C THR A 15 -21.33 6.50 4.65
N ILE A 16 -22.49 6.78 4.06
CA ILE A 16 -22.62 7.12 2.64
C ILE A 16 -21.85 8.41 2.33
N ALA A 17 -21.92 9.43 3.18
CA ALA A 17 -21.19 10.68 2.99
C ALA A 17 -19.67 10.44 2.97
N VAL A 18 -19.13 9.58 3.84
CA VAL A 18 -17.72 9.17 3.81
C VAL A 18 -17.37 8.56 2.44
N PHE A 19 -18.15 7.58 1.97
CA PHE A 19 -17.93 6.93 0.68
C PHE A 19 -17.96 7.93 -0.49
N VAL A 20 -19.00 8.77 -0.56
CA VAL A 20 -19.17 9.75 -1.63
C VAL A 20 -18.03 10.77 -1.61
N THR A 21 -17.66 11.27 -0.41
CA THR A 21 -16.58 12.25 -0.28
C THR A 21 -15.24 11.68 -0.77
N LEU A 22 -14.94 10.42 -0.47
CA LEU A 22 -13.72 9.76 -0.96
C LEU A 22 -13.67 9.65 -2.48
N GLN A 23 -14.82 9.52 -3.15
CA GLN A 23 -14.87 9.44 -4.61
C GLN A 23 -14.78 10.83 -5.27
N VAL A 24 -15.42 11.84 -4.68
CA VAL A 24 -15.50 13.19 -5.25
C VAL A 24 -14.27 14.03 -4.93
N THR A 25 -13.72 13.91 -3.72
CA THR A 25 -12.68 14.81 -3.23
C THR A 25 -11.42 14.04 -2.83
N ARG A 26 -10.36 14.18 -3.63
CA ARG A 26 -9.03 13.60 -3.31
C ARG A 26 -8.20 14.47 -2.36
N ARG A 27 -8.75 15.61 -1.89
CA ARG A 27 -8.01 16.60 -1.07
C ARG A 27 -8.00 16.28 0.43
N ILE A 28 -8.96 15.49 0.90
CA ILE A 28 -9.09 15.16 2.33
C ILE A 28 -8.43 13.80 2.56
N PRO A 29 -7.45 13.69 3.48
CA PRO A 29 -6.87 12.42 3.89
C PRO A 29 -7.94 11.47 4.43
N ILE A 30 -7.80 10.17 4.13
CA ILE A 30 -8.79 9.14 4.49
C ILE A 30 -8.98 9.06 6.01
N ASP A 31 -7.89 9.08 6.76
CA ASP A 31 -7.88 9.03 8.23
C ASP A 31 -8.65 10.19 8.84
N LEU A 32 -8.43 11.41 8.34
CA LEU A 32 -9.14 12.60 8.81
C LEU A 32 -10.64 12.50 8.50
N LEU A 33 -11.02 12.01 7.33
CA LEU A 33 -12.43 11.87 6.96
C LEU A 33 -13.17 10.87 7.85
N PHE A 34 -12.57 9.70 8.11
CA PHE A 34 -13.13 8.72 9.03
C PHE A 34 -13.20 9.25 10.47
N LEU A 35 -12.17 9.98 10.91
CA LEU A 35 -12.15 10.59 12.23
C LEU A 35 -13.26 11.65 12.38
N LEU A 36 -13.44 12.52 11.37
CA LEU A 36 -14.52 13.53 11.38
C LEU A 36 -15.90 12.88 11.42
N ALA A 37 -16.11 11.81 10.65
CA ALA A 37 -17.35 11.05 10.68
C ALA A 37 -17.61 10.44 12.06
N LEU A 38 -16.58 9.86 12.68
CA LEU A 38 -16.69 9.32 14.05
C LEU A 38 -17.04 10.39 15.06
N VAL A 39 -16.35 11.53 15.03
CA VAL A 39 -16.62 12.68 15.92
C VAL A 39 -18.05 13.19 15.72
N PHE A 40 -18.51 13.28 14.46
CA PHE A 40 -19.89 13.69 14.15
C PHE A 40 -20.92 12.76 14.80
N LEU A 41 -20.72 11.43 14.72
CA LEU A 41 -21.64 10.46 15.34
C LEU A 41 -21.63 10.53 16.87
N VAL A 42 -20.49 10.86 17.47
CA VAL A 42 -20.42 11.10 18.92
C VAL A 42 -21.15 12.38 19.31
N LEU A 43 -20.92 13.48 18.59
CA LEU A 43 -21.58 14.78 18.88
C LEU A 43 -23.10 14.74 18.67
N THR A 44 -23.57 13.92 17.74
CA THR A 44 -25.01 13.72 17.50
C THR A 44 -25.66 12.76 18.48
N GLY A 45 -24.88 12.09 19.35
CA GLY A 45 -25.36 11.14 20.36
C GLY A 45 -25.67 9.74 19.81
N VAL A 46 -25.37 9.47 18.54
CA VAL A 46 -25.54 8.13 17.92
C VAL A 46 -24.59 7.11 18.53
N LEU A 47 -23.38 7.54 18.91
CA LEU A 47 -22.35 6.67 19.47
C LEU A 47 -21.85 7.23 20.81
N ALA A 48 -21.76 6.38 21.82
CA ALA A 48 -21.15 6.75 23.08
C ALA A 48 -19.66 7.03 22.95
N PRO A 49 -19.08 8.08 23.58
CA PRO A 49 -17.66 8.42 23.49
C PRO A 49 -16.73 7.25 23.83
N ALA A 50 -17.07 6.44 24.83
CA ALA A 50 -16.28 5.28 25.22
C ALA A 50 -16.17 4.24 24.10
N VAL A 51 -17.25 4.00 23.35
CA VAL A 51 -17.25 3.07 22.22
C VAL A 51 -16.45 3.62 21.03
N ALA A 52 -16.60 4.94 20.78
CA ALA A 52 -15.81 5.59 19.71
C ALA A 52 -14.30 5.48 19.95
N ILE A 53 -13.86 5.67 21.19
CA ILE A 53 -12.44 5.62 21.57
C ILE A 53 -11.94 4.17 21.64
N ALA A 54 -12.79 3.19 21.94
CA ALA A 54 -12.41 1.78 22.04
C ALA A 54 -11.74 1.24 20.76
N GLY A 55 -12.13 1.76 19.57
CA GLY A 55 -11.50 1.42 18.32
C GLY A 55 -9.99 1.70 18.28
N PHE A 56 -9.52 2.75 18.94
CA PHE A 56 -8.09 3.10 19.02
C PHE A 56 -7.29 2.17 19.94
N ALA A 57 -7.93 1.55 20.92
CA ALA A 57 -7.35 0.56 21.82
C ALA A 57 -7.63 -0.88 21.34
N SER A 58 -8.08 -1.06 20.10
CA SER A 58 -8.42 -2.38 19.57
C SER A 58 -7.19 -3.28 19.40
N ARG A 59 -7.40 -4.58 19.60
CA ARG A 59 -6.33 -5.57 19.44
C ARG A 59 -5.82 -5.63 17.99
N ALA A 60 -6.69 -5.38 17.01
CA ALA A 60 -6.31 -5.30 15.61
C ALA A 60 -5.31 -4.16 15.37
N VAL A 61 -5.57 -2.97 15.88
CA VAL A 61 -4.70 -1.80 15.75
C VAL A 61 -3.33 -2.07 16.39
N LEU A 62 -3.30 -2.67 17.59
CA LEU A 62 -2.06 -3.05 18.27
C LEU A 62 -1.27 -4.12 17.50
N ALA A 63 -1.96 -5.17 17.02
CA ALA A 63 -1.35 -6.24 16.24
C ALA A 63 -0.74 -5.72 14.92
N ILE A 64 -1.50 -4.88 14.19
CA ILE A 64 -1.04 -4.30 12.92
C ILE A 64 0.18 -3.40 13.17
N SER A 65 0.14 -2.54 14.18
CA SER A 65 1.27 -1.67 14.54
C SER A 65 2.53 -2.49 14.86
N ALA A 66 2.39 -3.57 15.63
CA ALA A 66 3.49 -4.46 15.99
C ALA A 66 4.03 -5.22 14.78
N LEU A 67 3.15 -5.75 13.92
CA LEU A 67 3.56 -6.46 12.69
C LEU A 67 4.27 -5.54 11.68
N LEU A 68 3.93 -4.24 11.63
CA LEU A 68 4.69 -3.26 10.84
C LEU A 68 6.12 -3.10 11.36
N VAL A 69 6.32 -3.12 12.68
CA VAL A 69 7.66 -3.09 13.29
C VAL A 69 8.43 -4.38 12.99
N VAL A 70 7.77 -5.55 13.10
CA VAL A 70 8.37 -6.86 12.74
C VAL A 70 8.82 -6.86 11.28
N ALA A 71 7.96 -6.38 10.38
CA ALA A 71 8.27 -6.25 8.96
C ALA A 71 9.45 -5.30 8.70
N ALA A 72 9.54 -4.19 9.44
CA ALA A 72 10.71 -3.29 9.37
C ALA A 72 11.99 -3.97 9.83
N GLY A 73 11.92 -4.84 10.85
CA GLY A 73 13.04 -5.66 11.30
C GLY A 73 13.54 -6.64 10.24
N LEU A 74 12.64 -7.34 9.58
CA LEU A 74 12.97 -8.25 8.46
C LEU A 74 13.59 -7.48 7.28
N ARG A 75 13.08 -6.28 6.99
CA ARG A 75 13.60 -5.42 5.92
C ARG A 75 15.00 -4.89 6.23
N SER A 76 15.25 -4.37 7.44
CA SER A 76 16.54 -3.80 7.82
C SER A 76 17.65 -4.84 7.93
N THR A 77 17.31 -6.10 8.17
CA THR A 77 18.25 -7.23 8.23
C THR A 77 18.47 -7.92 6.88
N GLY A 78 17.67 -7.60 5.85
CA GLY A 78 17.85 -8.14 4.50
C GLY A 78 17.51 -9.62 4.36
N VAL A 79 16.70 -10.19 5.24
CA VAL A 79 16.28 -11.61 5.18
C VAL A 79 15.69 -11.97 3.82
N LEU A 80 14.84 -11.11 3.26
CA LEU A 80 14.15 -11.38 2.00
C LEU A 80 15.02 -11.19 0.76
N ASP A 81 16.11 -10.41 0.86
CA ASP A 81 17.08 -10.31 -0.25
C ASP A 81 17.83 -11.63 -0.44
N TRP A 82 18.19 -12.28 0.67
CA TRP A 82 18.79 -13.60 0.63
C TRP A 82 17.83 -14.63 0.00
N VAL A 83 16.55 -14.60 0.39
CA VAL A 83 15.50 -15.45 -0.20
C VAL A 83 15.33 -15.13 -1.70
N GLY A 84 15.27 -13.86 -2.07
CA GLY A 84 15.14 -13.42 -3.47
C GLY A 84 16.30 -13.92 -4.34
N ASN A 85 17.53 -13.75 -3.89
CA ASN A 85 18.72 -14.22 -4.60
C ASN A 85 18.76 -15.75 -4.71
N MET A 86 18.37 -16.47 -3.66
CA MET A 86 18.28 -17.92 -3.67
C MET A 86 17.24 -18.43 -4.67
N LEU A 87 16.08 -17.76 -4.77
CA LEU A 87 14.97 -18.19 -5.65
C LEU A 87 15.23 -17.83 -7.11
N LEU A 88 15.81 -16.67 -7.39
CA LEU A 88 15.97 -16.13 -8.73
C LEU A 88 17.26 -16.58 -9.42
N GLY A 89 18.32 -16.89 -8.67
CA GLY A 89 19.62 -17.43 -9.13
C GLY A 89 19.88 -17.42 -10.64
N ASP A 90 19.98 -18.60 -11.24
CA ASP A 90 20.31 -18.79 -12.67
C ASP A 90 19.11 -18.76 -13.63
N VAL A 91 17.96 -18.25 -13.18
CA VAL A 91 16.76 -18.14 -14.03
C VAL A 91 16.99 -17.15 -15.16
N LYS A 92 16.57 -17.50 -16.38
CA LYS A 92 16.82 -16.70 -17.59
C LYS A 92 15.58 -16.05 -18.21
N THR A 93 14.37 -16.40 -17.74
CA THR A 93 13.11 -15.89 -18.31
C THR A 93 12.14 -15.43 -17.22
N GLU A 94 11.31 -14.41 -17.52
CA GLU A 94 10.31 -13.90 -16.59
C GLU A 94 9.32 -14.98 -16.17
N GLN A 95 8.94 -15.88 -17.09
CA GLN A 95 7.99 -16.95 -16.81
C GLN A 95 8.54 -17.96 -15.81
N THR A 96 9.81 -18.35 -15.95
CA THR A 96 10.47 -19.26 -15.00
C THR A 96 10.68 -18.57 -13.66
N ALA A 97 11.02 -17.28 -13.65
CA ALA A 97 11.12 -16.48 -12.44
C ALA A 97 9.78 -16.46 -11.68
N LEU A 98 8.68 -16.12 -12.37
CA LEU A 98 7.36 -16.11 -11.75
C LEU A 98 6.96 -17.46 -11.17
N ARG A 99 7.22 -18.56 -11.89
CA ARG A 99 6.95 -19.92 -11.39
C ARG A 99 7.73 -20.24 -10.11
N ARG A 100 8.99 -19.81 -10.02
CA ARG A 100 9.83 -20.07 -8.84
C ARG A 100 9.44 -19.22 -7.64
N ILE A 101 9.06 -17.96 -7.85
CA ILE A 101 8.72 -17.04 -6.75
C ILE A 101 7.27 -17.16 -6.28
N ALA A 102 6.35 -17.68 -7.10
CA ALA A 102 4.91 -17.68 -6.78
C ALA A 102 4.62 -18.40 -5.46
N GLY A 103 5.07 -19.64 -5.29
CA GLY A 103 4.86 -20.39 -4.05
C GLY A 103 5.48 -19.73 -2.82
N PRO A 104 6.80 -19.41 -2.83
CA PRO A 104 7.45 -18.73 -1.71
C PRO A 104 6.84 -17.35 -1.36
N ILE A 105 6.42 -16.56 -2.35
CA ILE A 105 5.76 -15.25 -2.10
C ILE A 105 4.41 -15.46 -1.40
N VAL A 106 3.58 -16.39 -1.89
CA VAL A 106 2.30 -16.72 -1.26
C VAL A 106 2.51 -17.22 0.17
N ALA A 107 3.47 -18.12 0.37
CA ALA A 107 3.80 -18.66 1.69
C ALA A 107 4.33 -17.55 2.64
N ALA A 108 5.21 -16.69 2.18
CA ALA A 108 5.72 -15.57 2.98
C ALA A 108 4.60 -14.56 3.32
N SER A 109 3.72 -14.26 2.36
CA SER A 109 2.62 -13.31 2.55
C SER A 109 1.53 -13.83 3.50
N ALA A 110 1.44 -15.13 3.71
CA ALA A 110 0.57 -15.70 4.74
C ALA A 110 0.95 -15.24 6.16
N PHE A 111 2.20 -14.79 6.36
CA PHE A 111 2.72 -14.45 7.69
C PHE A 111 3.31 -13.03 7.78
N VAL A 112 3.58 -12.41 6.66
CA VAL A 112 4.14 -11.05 6.55
C VAL A 112 3.13 -10.15 5.85
N LEU A 113 2.90 -8.97 6.40
CA LEU A 113 1.98 -7.99 5.80
C LEU A 113 2.34 -7.71 4.32
N ASN A 114 1.34 -7.76 3.45
CA ASN A 114 1.48 -7.63 1.98
C ASN A 114 2.32 -6.44 1.56
N THR A 115 2.05 -5.26 2.12
CA THR A 115 2.75 -4.01 1.79
C THR A 115 4.25 -4.09 2.08
N ALA A 116 4.61 -4.68 3.22
CA ALA A 116 6.01 -4.84 3.60
C ALA A 116 6.73 -5.83 2.67
N LEU A 117 6.08 -6.94 2.32
CA LEU A 117 6.65 -7.96 1.44
C LEU A 117 6.89 -7.40 0.02
N VAL A 118 5.92 -6.67 -0.54
CA VAL A 118 6.07 -6.02 -1.84
C VAL A 118 7.18 -4.96 -1.79
N ALA A 119 7.21 -4.11 -0.76
CA ALA A 119 8.25 -3.08 -0.60
C ALA A 119 9.67 -3.66 -0.57
N MET A 120 9.84 -4.86 -0.01
CA MET A 120 11.13 -5.54 0.06
C MET A 120 11.49 -6.29 -1.23
N MET A 121 10.53 -6.99 -1.84
CA MET A 121 10.80 -7.83 -3.01
C MET A 121 10.84 -7.04 -4.33
N MET A 122 10.18 -5.89 -4.40
CA MET A 122 10.13 -5.08 -5.62
C MET A 122 11.52 -4.62 -6.09
N PRO A 123 12.39 -4.01 -5.27
CA PRO A 123 13.74 -3.65 -5.71
C PRO A 123 14.56 -4.87 -6.14
N VAL A 124 14.45 -5.99 -5.42
CA VAL A 124 15.16 -7.25 -5.76
C VAL A 124 14.77 -7.74 -7.16
N LEU A 125 13.46 -7.72 -7.48
CA LEU A 125 12.97 -8.11 -8.80
C LEU A 125 13.40 -7.13 -9.90
N ILE A 126 13.37 -5.83 -9.62
CA ILE A 126 13.81 -4.80 -10.57
C ILE A 126 15.29 -4.99 -10.89
N ASP A 127 16.15 -5.12 -9.87
CA ASP A 127 17.58 -5.31 -10.04
C ASP A 127 17.90 -6.62 -10.78
N TRP A 128 17.17 -7.70 -10.44
CA TRP A 128 17.31 -8.97 -11.15
C TRP A 128 16.90 -8.87 -12.63
N CYS A 129 15.83 -8.16 -12.95
CA CYS A 129 15.39 -7.92 -14.33
C CYS A 129 16.43 -7.09 -15.10
N ARG A 130 16.97 -6.02 -14.48
CA ARG A 130 17.98 -5.16 -15.09
C ARG A 130 19.24 -5.91 -15.47
N GLN A 131 19.76 -6.74 -14.57
CA GLN A 131 20.97 -7.53 -14.83
C GLN A 131 20.82 -8.49 -16.03
N ARG A 132 19.58 -8.78 -16.43
CA ARG A 132 19.25 -9.76 -17.49
C ARG A 132 18.53 -9.17 -18.70
N ASN A 133 18.35 -7.84 -18.75
CA ASN A 133 17.59 -7.13 -19.78
C ASN A 133 16.18 -7.68 -19.95
N LEU A 134 15.50 -7.96 -18.83
CA LEU A 134 14.12 -8.45 -18.77
C LEU A 134 13.18 -7.33 -18.29
N SER A 135 11.90 -7.42 -18.67
CA SER A 135 10.91 -6.41 -18.30
C SER A 135 10.37 -6.60 -16.89
N PRO A 136 10.59 -5.66 -15.94
CA PRO A 136 10.03 -5.73 -14.60
C PRO A 136 8.50 -5.77 -14.59
N SER A 137 7.83 -5.16 -15.57
CA SER A 137 6.37 -5.09 -15.67
C SER A 137 5.69 -6.47 -15.73
N LYS A 138 6.39 -7.51 -16.17
CA LYS A 138 5.85 -8.88 -16.20
C LYS A 138 5.93 -9.60 -14.85
N LEU A 139 6.61 -9.03 -13.86
CA LEU A 139 6.81 -9.63 -12.54
C LEU A 139 6.21 -8.80 -11.40
N LEU A 140 6.19 -7.47 -11.52
CA LEU A 140 5.80 -6.59 -10.40
C LEU A 140 4.31 -6.65 -10.09
N LEU A 141 3.41 -6.63 -11.07
CA LEU A 141 1.97 -6.78 -10.81
C LEU A 141 1.63 -8.20 -10.32
N PRO A 142 2.16 -9.29 -10.91
CA PRO A 142 2.05 -10.62 -10.31
C PRO A 142 2.59 -10.71 -8.88
N LEU A 143 3.69 -10.03 -8.54
CA LEU A 143 4.19 -9.95 -7.16
C LEU A 143 3.10 -9.38 -6.23
N SER A 144 2.50 -8.23 -6.58
CA SER A 144 1.42 -7.63 -5.80
C SER A 144 0.24 -8.59 -5.64
N TYR A 145 -0.22 -9.22 -6.72
CA TYR A 145 -1.36 -10.14 -6.68
C TYR A 145 -1.08 -11.42 -5.89
N LEU A 146 0.13 -11.98 -6.01
CA LEU A 146 0.53 -13.14 -5.21
C LEU A 146 0.58 -12.83 -3.71
N THR A 147 1.01 -11.63 -3.33
CA THR A 147 1.00 -11.22 -1.92
C THR A 147 -0.43 -11.04 -1.41
N ILE A 148 -1.34 -10.46 -2.21
CA ILE A 148 -2.76 -10.34 -1.85
C ILE A 148 -3.39 -11.73 -1.65
N LEU A 149 -3.11 -12.66 -2.56
CA LEU A 149 -3.59 -14.04 -2.48
C LEU A 149 -3.02 -14.78 -1.25
N GLY A 150 -1.73 -14.60 -0.94
CA GLY A 150 -1.11 -15.20 0.23
C GLY A 150 -1.64 -14.65 1.56
N GLY A 151 -1.96 -13.35 1.57
CA GLY A 151 -2.45 -12.65 2.76
C GLY A 151 -3.74 -13.22 3.35
N VAL A 152 -4.57 -13.90 2.57
CA VAL A 152 -5.83 -14.51 3.03
C VAL A 152 -5.67 -15.97 3.52
N CYS A 153 -4.44 -16.49 3.60
CA CYS A 153 -4.20 -17.84 4.08
C CYS A 153 -4.16 -17.95 5.60
N THR A 154 -3.89 -16.87 6.33
CA THR A 154 -3.86 -16.84 7.80
C THR A 154 -4.47 -15.57 8.37
N LEU A 155 -4.70 -15.58 9.68
CA LEU A 155 -5.25 -14.43 10.39
C LEU A 155 -4.35 -13.18 10.34
N ILE A 156 -3.02 -13.33 10.30
CA ILE A 156 -2.05 -12.23 10.37
C ILE A 156 -1.51 -11.80 8.99
N GLY A 157 -1.84 -12.52 7.93
CA GLY A 157 -1.32 -12.24 6.59
C GLY A 157 -1.77 -10.88 6.04
N THR A 158 -2.95 -10.39 6.44
CA THR A 158 -3.44 -9.06 6.07
C THR A 158 -4.07 -8.33 7.25
N SER A 159 -4.01 -6.99 7.23
CA SER A 159 -4.68 -6.16 8.23
C SER A 159 -6.19 -6.34 8.26
N THR A 160 -6.80 -6.68 7.13
CA THR A 160 -8.24 -6.87 6.98
C THR A 160 -8.76 -8.01 7.84
N THR A 161 -8.10 -9.15 7.84
CA THR A 161 -8.48 -10.32 8.66
C THR A 161 -8.36 -10.05 10.15
N LEU A 162 -7.35 -9.28 10.56
CA LEU A 162 -7.22 -8.84 11.96
C LEU A 162 -8.38 -7.92 12.37
N VAL A 163 -8.79 -6.99 11.50
CA VAL A 163 -9.92 -6.09 11.74
C VAL A 163 -11.22 -6.88 11.83
N VAL A 164 -11.47 -7.82 10.91
CA VAL A 164 -12.63 -8.72 10.97
C VAL A 164 -12.66 -9.48 12.28
N ASN A 165 -11.53 -10.05 12.70
CA ASN A 165 -11.45 -10.84 13.93
C ASN A 165 -11.70 -10.01 15.20
N ASP A 166 -11.23 -8.76 15.21
CA ASP A 166 -11.47 -7.86 16.33
C ASP A 166 -12.93 -7.39 16.38
N GLN A 167 -13.52 -7.09 15.23
CA GLN A 167 -14.95 -6.75 15.12
C GLN A 167 -15.83 -7.95 15.53
N LEU A 168 -15.43 -9.19 15.22
CA LEU A 168 -16.12 -10.39 15.68
C LEU A 168 -16.12 -10.50 17.21
N ARG A 169 -15.00 -10.18 17.87
CA ARG A 169 -14.93 -10.15 19.33
C ARG A 169 -15.91 -9.14 19.92
N LEU A 170 -15.99 -7.96 19.32
CA LEU A 170 -16.93 -6.92 19.75
C LEU A 170 -18.40 -7.35 19.52
N SER A 171 -18.70 -7.88 18.34
CA SER A 171 -20.04 -8.37 17.99
C SER A 171 -20.46 -9.56 18.85
N HIS A 172 -19.55 -10.49 19.13
CA HIS A 172 -19.80 -11.63 20.01
C HIS A 172 -20.12 -11.18 21.44
N ALA A 173 -19.32 -10.26 22.00
CA ALA A 173 -19.57 -9.72 23.33
C ALA A 173 -20.90 -8.94 23.41
N ALA A 174 -21.19 -8.14 22.37
CA ALA A 174 -22.47 -7.40 22.29
C ALA A 174 -23.67 -8.35 22.20
N MET A 175 -23.59 -9.38 21.35
CA MET A 175 -24.65 -10.40 21.21
C MET A 175 -24.84 -11.20 22.50
N GLN A 176 -23.76 -11.53 23.20
CA GLN A 176 -23.81 -12.22 24.50
C GLN A 176 -24.53 -11.37 25.54
N ALA A 177 -24.20 -10.06 25.62
CA ALA A 177 -24.89 -9.13 26.54
C ALA A 177 -26.37 -8.99 26.18
N GLU A 178 -26.72 -8.97 24.90
CA GLU A 178 -28.11 -8.90 24.43
C GLU A 178 -28.89 -10.17 24.79
N VAL A 179 -28.29 -11.35 24.67
CA VAL A 179 -28.91 -12.61 25.09
C VAL A 179 -29.23 -12.60 26.59
N VAL A 180 -28.28 -12.14 27.41
CA VAL A 180 -28.48 -12.02 28.85
C VAL A 180 -29.61 -11.04 29.16
N ALA A 181 -29.61 -9.87 28.53
CA ALA A 181 -30.65 -8.85 28.72
C ALA A 181 -32.04 -9.32 28.28
N LEU A 182 -32.14 -10.09 27.18
CA LEU A 182 -33.41 -10.67 26.75
C LEU A 182 -33.92 -11.75 27.72
N GLN A 183 -33.03 -12.56 28.31
CA GLN A 183 -33.39 -13.56 29.30
C GLN A 183 -33.92 -12.94 30.61
N GLU A 184 -33.34 -11.78 31.00
CA GLU A 184 -33.73 -11.09 32.23
C GLU A 184 -35.03 -10.26 32.06
N ASN A 185 -35.16 -9.55 30.92
CA ASN A 185 -36.22 -8.52 30.77
C ASN A 185 -37.41 -8.98 29.91
N ALA A 186 -37.23 -10.02 29.05
CA ALA A 186 -38.27 -10.50 28.15
C ALA A 186 -38.17 -12.03 27.90
N PRO A 187 -38.30 -12.85 28.96
CA PRO A 187 -38.17 -14.31 28.85
C PRO A 187 -39.21 -14.96 27.93
N GLU A 188 -40.31 -14.26 27.65
CA GLU A 188 -41.37 -14.70 26.73
C GLU A 188 -40.91 -14.68 25.25
N ASN A 189 -39.86 -13.95 24.90
CA ASN A 189 -39.28 -13.92 23.54
C ASN A 189 -38.35 -15.12 23.30
N ALA A 190 -38.78 -16.33 23.59
CA ALA A 190 -38.00 -17.55 23.52
C ALA A 190 -37.39 -17.79 22.13
N THR A 191 -38.10 -17.41 21.06
CA THR A 191 -37.64 -17.55 19.68
C THR A 191 -36.41 -16.67 19.40
N ALA A 192 -36.46 -15.39 19.80
CA ALA A 192 -35.34 -14.47 19.62
C ALA A 192 -34.12 -14.87 20.45
N ILE A 193 -34.34 -15.35 21.68
CA ILE A 193 -33.29 -15.85 22.57
C ILE A 193 -32.61 -17.06 21.94
N THR A 194 -33.41 -18.06 21.49
CA THR A 194 -32.88 -19.28 20.86
C THR A 194 -32.09 -18.99 19.59
N GLN A 195 -32.61 -18.12 18.72
CA GLN A 195 -31.94 -17.72 17.49
C GLN A 195 -30.56 -17.09 17.77
N ARG A 196 -30.49 -16.12 18.73
CA ARG A 196 -29.22 -15.49 19.09
C ARG A 196 -28.25 -16.46 19.80
N GLN A 197 -28.75 -17.35 20.64
CA GLN A 197 -27.93 -18.36 21.30
C GLN A 197 -27.31 -19.34 20.31
N THR A 198 -28.06 -19.79 19.29
CA THR A 198 -27.55 -20.66 18.22
C THR A 198 -26.57 -19.95 17.28
N ALA A 199 -26.77 -18.66 17.04
CA ALA A 199 -25.87 -17.87 16.21
C ALA A 199 -24.57 -17.44 16.95
N LEU A 200 -24.57 -17.35 18.28
CA LEU A 200 -23.46 -16.85 19.09
C LEU A 200 -22.12 -17.58 18.83
N PRO A 201 -22.06 -18.93 18.78
CA PRO A 201 -20.81 -19.64 18.46
C PRO A 201 -20.29 -19.33 17.08
N GLN A 202 -21.16 -19.00 16.12
CA GLN A 202 -20.81 -18.70 14.74
C GLN A 202 -20.22 -17.28 14.55
N VAL A 203 -20.47 -16.38 15.50
CA VAL A 203 -19.90 -15.03 15.55
C VAL A 203 -18.62 -14.98 16.42
N ALA A 204 -18.20 -16.11 16.98
CA ALA A 204 -16.96 -16.21 17.75
C ALA A 204 -15.73 -15.78 16.92
N PRO A 205 -14.65 -15.28 17.56
CA PRO A 205 -13.39 -14.96 16.90
C PRO A 205 -12.87 -16.11 16.04
N MET A 206 -12.21 -15.76 14.93
CA MET A 206 -11.66 -16.74 14.00
C MET A 206 -10.43 -17.43 14.58
N GLY A 207 -10.26 -18.72 14.26
CA GLY A 207 -9.02 -19.44 14.44
C GLY A 207 -7.92 -18.93 13.49
N PHE A 208 -6.66 -19.19 13.85
CA PHE A 208 -5.51 -18.64 13.11
C PHE A 208 -5.47 -19.07 11.63
N PHE A 209 -5.81 -20.32 11.32
CA PHE A 209 -5.84 -20.87 9.97
C PHE A 209 -7.25 -21.01 9.39
N GLU A 210 -8.27 -20.58 10.10
CA GLU A 210 -9.65 -20.83 9.70
C GLU A 210 -10.00 -20.20 8.34
N ILE A 211 -9.59 -18.94 8.12
CA ILE A 211 -9.80 -18.28 6.81
C ILE A 211 -9.04 -19.02 5.70
N GLY A 212 -7.93 -19.66 6.03
CA GLY A 212 -7.11 -20.43 5.11
C GLY A 212 -7.81 -21.65 4.50
N LEU A 213 -8.88 -22.17 5.13
CA LEU A 213 -9.65 -23.27 4.57
C LEU A 213 -10.20 -22.95 3.18
N VAL A 214 -10.58 -21.69 2.96
CA VAL A 214 -11.02 -21.18 1.64
C VAL A 214 -9.95 -20.29 1.01
N GLY A 215 -9.20 -19.54 1.82
CA GLY A 215 -8.14 -18.64 1.36
C GLY A 215 -7.02 -19.36 0.61
N LEU A 216 -6.57 -20.52 1.09
CA LEU A 216 -5.52 -21.30 0.42
C LEU A 216 -5.96 -21.85 -0.95
N PRO A 217 -7.14 -22.47 -1.13
CA PRO A 217 -7.65 -22.81 -2.45
C PRO A 217 -7.76 -21.60 -3.39
N CYS A 218 -8.23 -20.44 -2.89
CA CYS A 218 -8.28 -19.21 -3.67
C CYS A 218 -6.87 -18.75 -4.09
N ALA A 219 -5.90 -18.81 -3.17
CA ALA A 219 -4.52 -18.46 -3.45
C ALA A 219 -3.88 -19.41 -4.48
N LEU A 220 -4.15 -20.70 -4.41
CA LEU A 220 -3.68 -21.69 -5.38
C LEU A 220 -4.31 -21.47 -6.77
N ALA A 221 -5.63 -21.28 -6.85
CA ALA A 221 -6.33 -21.02 -8.10
C ALA A 221 -5.84 -19.73 -8.77
N GLY A 222 -5.73 -18.64 -7.99
CA GLY A 222 -5.23 -17.35 -8.46
C GLY A 222 -3.77 -17.40 -8.89
N SER A 223 -2.90 -18.07 -8.12
CA SER A 223 -1.49 -18.24 -8.45
C SER A 223 -1.29 -19.06 -9.73
N PHE A 224 -2.08 -20.13 -9.89
CA PHE A 224 -2.06 -20.95 -11.09
C PHE A 224 -2.46 -20.12 -12.33
N PHE A 225 -3.52 -19.33 -12.22
CA PHE A 225 -3.89 -18.40 -13.29
C PHE A 225 -2.78 -17.39 -13.61
N LEU A 226 -2.18 -16.75 -12.60
CA LEU A 226 -1.11 -15.77 -12.80
C LEU A 226 0.11 -16.39 -13.49
N VAL A 227 0.50 -17.60 -13.10
CA VAL A 227 1.65 -18.32 -13.67
C VAL A 227 1.41 -18.75 -15.12
N LEU A 228 0.18 -19.15 -15.46
CA LEU A 228 -0.13 -19.66 -16.81
C LEU A 228 -0.51 -18.55 -17.79
N VAL A 229 -1.31 -17.59 -17.35
CA VAL A 229 -1.97 -16.60 -18.23
C VAL A 229 -1.53 -15.19 -17.89
N GLY A 230 -1.26 -14.88 -16.63
CA GLY A 230 -1.06 -13.53 -16.13
C GLY A 230 -0.01 -12.72 -16.92
N GLN A 231 1.14 -13.32 -17.25
CA GLN A 231 2.19 -12.62 -18.00
C GLN A 231 1.80 -12.26 -19.45
N LYS A 232 0.85 -12.99 -20.06
CA LYS A 232 0.37 -12.69 -21.41
C LYS A 232 -0.56 -11.47 -21.45
N LEU A 233 -1.17 -11.16 -20.31
CA LEU A 233 -2.09 -10.03 -20.14
C LEU A 233 -1.37 -8.72 -19.81
N LEU A 234 -0.10 -8.81 -19.41
CA LEU A 234 0.67 -7.66 -18.94
C LEU A 234 1.53 -7.05 -20.05
N PRO A 235 1.66 -5.71 -20.08
CA PRO A 235 2.51 -5.02 -21.05
C PRO A 235 3.98 -5.37 -20.81
N GLY A 236 4.75 -5.49 -21.88
CA GLY A 236 6.21 -5.54 -21.82
C GLY A 236 6.76 -4.12 -21.82
N SER A 237 6.65 -3.43 -20.69
CA SER A 237 7.20 -2.07 -20.56
C SER A 237 8.66 -2.16 -20.12
N PRO A 238 9.59 -1.54 -20.85
CA PRO A 238 10.97 -1.47 -20.39
C PRO A 238 11.10 -0.65 -19.11
N ASP A 239 12.14 -0.91 -18.32
CA ASP A 239 12.42 -0.18 -17.08
C ASP A 239 12.55 1.32 -17.36
N LEU A 240 11.83 2.12 -16.56
CA LEU A 240 11.83 3.56 -16.66
C LEU A 240 13.23 4.16 -16.56
N ILE A 241 14.05 3.60 -15.67
CA ILE A 241 15.40 4.09 -15.40
C ILE A 241 16.34 3.73 -16.54
N GLU A 242 16.16 2.55 -17.17
CA GLU A 242 16.95 2.13 -18.34
C GLU A 242 16.65 3.02 -19.55
N GLN A 243 15.37 3.30 -19.83
CA GLN A 243 14.98 4.27 -20.87
C GLN A 243 15.54 5.67 -20.60
N LEU A 244 15.59 6.10 -19.35
CA LEU A 244 16.14 7.40 -18.98
C LEU A 244 17.68 7.37 -18.92
N GLY A 245 18.27 6.24 -18.53
CA GLY A 245 19.72 6.05 -18.55
C GLY A 245 20.31 6.06 -19.96
N GLU A 246 19.69 5.40 -20.92
CA GLU A 246 20.06 5.47 -22.32
C GLU A 246 19.83 6.87 -22.91
N LYS A 247 18.67 7.49 -22.61
CA LYS A 247 18.37 8.87 -23.04
C LYS A 247 19.19 9.92 -22.28
N THR A 248 19.59 9.66 -21.03
CA THR A 248 20.43 10.59 -20.26
C THR A 248 21.82 10.73 -20.89
N ARG A 249 22.37 9.67 -21.51
CA ARG A 249 23.61 9.77 -22.31
C ARG A 249 23.44 10.63 -23.57
N GLU A 250 22.25 10.65 -24.17
CA GLU A 250 21.94 11.50 -25.32
C GLU A 250 21.58 12.94 -24.94
N TYR A 251 21.22 13.21 -23.68
CA TYR A 251 20.63 14.48 -23.24
C TYR A 251 21.46 15.28 -22.25
N LEU A 252 22.59 14.82 -21.80
CA LEU A 252 23.52 15.62 -21.00
C LEU A 252 24.50 16.33 -21.93
N VAL A 253 24.44 17.66 -21.91
CA VAL A 253 25.37 18.50 -22.66
C VAL A 253 26.14 19.35 -21.67
N GLU A 254 27.45 19.24 -21.75
CA GLU A 254 28.37 20.06 -20.97
C GLU A 254 28.92 21.19 -21.83
N MET A 255 28.73 22.41 -21.37
CA MET A 255 29.21 23.62 -22.05
C MET A 255 30.16 24.36 -21.13
N GLN A 256 31.30 24.77 -21.66
CA GLN A 256 32.28 25.57 -20.94
C GLN A 256 32.10 27.06 -21.23
N VAL A 257 32.13 27.85 -20.16
CA VAL A 257 32.02 29.32 -20.23
C VAL A 257 33.40 29.91 -20.43
N LEU A 258 33.66 30.44 -21.63
CA LEU A 258 34.92 31.14 -21.91
C LEU A 258 34.94 32.55 -21.23
N PRO A 259 36.12 33.11 -20.96
CA PRO A 259 36.22 34.43 -20.33
C PRO A 259 35.49 35.57 -21.10
N GLU A 260 35.37 35.41 -22.43
CA GLU A 260 34.70 36.37 -23.34
C GLU A 260 33.19 36.15 -23.43
N CYS A 261 32.64 35.18 -22.72
CA CYS A 261 31.24 34.82 -22.78
C CYS A 261 30.35 35.92 -22.20
N ARG A 262 29.27 36.28 -22.91
CA ARG A 262 28.26 37.28 -22.48
C ARG A 262 27.51 36.88 -21.19
N LEU A 263 27.64 35.65 -20.75
CA LEU A 263 26.99 35.13 -19.55
C LEU A 263 27.81 35.42 -18.29
N VAL A 264 29.10 35.71 -18.41
CA VAL A 264 29.98 35.96 -17.26
C VAL A 264 29.49 37.14 -16.44
N GLY A 265 29.36 36.97 -15.12
CA GLY A 265 28.91 37.98 -14.18
C GLY A 265 27.39 38.10 -14.03
N LYS A 266 26.61 37.43 -14.90
CA LYS A 266 25.14 37.40 -14.81
C LYS A 266 24.66 36.28 -13.94
N THR A 267 23.50 36.47 -13.35
CA THR A 267 22.78 35.35 -12.69
C THR A 267 22.17 34.42 -13.75
N VAL A 268 21.89 33.17 -13.36
CA VAL A 268 21.26 32.16 -14.24
C VAL A 268 19.91 32.68 -14.81
N GLU A 269 19.18 33.46 -14.04
CA GLU A 269 17.92 34.08 -14.46
C GLU A 269 18.14 35.20 -15.46
N GLU A 270 19.06 36.14 -15.20
CA GLU A 270 19.44 37.24 -16.09
C GLU A 270 20.08 36.76 -17.41
N ALA A 271 20.80 35.61 -17.33
CA ALA A 271 21.39 34.95 -18.48
C ALA A 271 20.34 34.24 -19.38
N GLY A 272 19.09 34.17 -18.94
CA GLY A 272 18.00 33.52 -19.68
C GLY A 272 18.10 31.97 -19.73
N LEU A 273 19.03 31.37 -19.02
CA LEU A 273 19.28 29.92 -19.07
C LEU A 273 18.18 29.08 -18.40
N ARG A 274 17.25 29.71 -17.68
CA ARG A 274 16.04 29.05 -17.15
C ARG A 274 14.91 28.88 -18.15
N ASN A 275 14.89 29.66 -19.21
CA ASN A 275 13.78 29.72 -20.18
C ASN A 275 14.12 29.11 -21.53
N LEU A 276 15.15 28.31 -21.61
CA LEU A 276 15.51 27.59 -22.83
C LEU A 276 14.42 26.54 -23.14
N HIS A 277 13.98 26.50 -24.41
CA HIS A 277 12.97 25.53 -24.84
C HIS A 277 13.58 24.12 -24.86
N GLY A 278 13.08 23.24 -24.00
CA GLY A 278 13.50 21.83 -23.96
C GLY A 278 14.87 21.56 -23.36
N LEU A 279 15.57 22.56 -22.80
CA LEU A 279 16.85 22.44 -22.10
C LEU A 279 16.77 23.02 -20.71
N TYR A 280 17.41 22.38 -19.74
CA TYR A 280 17.47 22.83 -18.36
C TYR A 280 18.90 22.79 -17.86
N LEU A 281 19.38 23.88 -17.27
CA LEU A 281 20.63 23.92 -16.55
C LEU A 281 20.43 23.22 -15.20
N ILE A 282 21.13 22.09 -15.02
CA ILE A 282 21.01 21.26 -13.82
C ILE A 282 22.17 21.46 -12.87
N GLU A 283 23.33 21.89 -13.38
CA GLU A 283 24.55 21.98 -12.59
C GLU A 283 25.52 23.00 -13.15
N ILE A 284 26.29 23.63 -12.27
CA ILE A 284 27.46 24.45 -12.56
C ILE A 284 28.66 23.83 -11.84
N ASP A 285 29.62 23.30 -12.62
CA ASP A 285 30.89 22.82 -12.09
C ASP A 285 31.92 23.98 -12.17
N ARG A 286 32.41 24.40 -11.03
CA ARG A 286 33.36 25.49 -10.87
C ARG A 286 34.67 24.96 -10.32
N SER A 287 35.59 24.57 -11.21
CA SER A 287 36.92 24.06 -10.84
C SER A 287 36.87 22.91 -9.82
N GLY A 288 35.87 22.03 -9.91
CA GLY A 288 35.65 20.91 -9.01
C GLY A 288 34.65 21.15 -7.88
N ASP A 289 34.20 22.39 -7.72
CA ASP A 289 33.11 22.75 -6.79
C ASP A 289 31.78 22.71 -7.56
N ILE A 290 30.92 21.76 -7.20
CA ILE A 290 29.68 21.49 -7.92
C ILE A 290 28.51 22.21 -7.26
N ILE A 291 27.92 23.19 -7.98
CA ILE A 291 26.72 23.90 -7.57
C ILE A 291 25.53 23.13 -8.13
N THR A 292 24.82 22.40 -7.29
CA THR A 292 23.60 21.67 -7.62
C THR A 292 22.71 21.55 -6.36
N PRO A 293 21.41 21.81 -6.47
CA PRO A 293 20.67 22.34 -7.61
C PRO A 293 20.99 23.82 -7.89
N VAL A 294 21.07 24.19 -9.17
CA VAL A 294 21.35 25.58 -9.57
C VAL A 294 20.16 26.49 -9.23
N ALA A 295 20.44 27.54 -8.43
CA ALA A 295 19.46 28.55 -8.07
C ALA A 295 19.37 29.69 -9.13
N PRO A 296 18.23 30.40 -9.21
CA PRO A 296 18.07 31.53 -10.14
C PRO A 296 19.13 32.63 -9.95
N GLY A 297 19.53 32.86 -8.70
CA GLY A 297 20.50 33.90 -8.30
C GLY A 297 21.96 33.47 -8.41
N ASP A 298 22.26 32.21 -8.80
CA ASP A 298 23.63 31.77 -8.95
C ASP A 298 24.32 32.50 -10.09
N GLN A 299 25.49 33.10 -9.82
CA GLN A 299 26.26 33.80 -10.81
C GLN A 299 27.12 32.88 -11.64
N ILE A 300 27.13 33.11 -12.95
CA ILE A 300 27.95 32.41 -13.92
C ILE A 300 29.33 33.09 -13.98
N ARG A 301 30.42 32.31 -13.87
CA ARG A 301 31.79 32.81 -13.92
C ARG A 301 32.54 32.24 -15.11
N ALA A 302 33.57 32.95 -15.52
CA ALA A 302 34.51 32.43 -16.52
C ALA A 302 35.15 31.14 -16.04
N GLY A 303 35.22 30.14 -16.90
CA GLY A 303 35.73 28.81 -16.58
C GLY A 303 34.69 27.86 -16.01
N ASP A 304 33.47 28.30 -15.68
CA ASP A 304 32.40 27.42 -15.24
C ASP A 304 32.04 26.42 -16.35
N ARG A 305 31.78 25.18 -15.95
CA ARG A 305 31.21 24.14 -16.81
C ARG A 305 29.73 24.02 -16.48
N LEU A 306 28.87 24.37 -17.44
CA LEU A 306 27.42 24.31 -17.31
C LEU A 306 26.91 22.98 -17.84
N VAL A 307 26.20 22.23 -17.04
CA VAL A 307 25.61 20.95 -17.43
C VAL A 307 24.12 21.13 -17.68
N PHE A 308 23.72 20.86 -18.93
CA PHE A 308 22.32 20.94 -19.35
C PHE A 308 21.75 19.55 -19.56
N THR A 309 20.46 19.39 -19.28
CA THR A 309 19.67 18.22 -19.68
C THR A 309 18.50 18.66 -20.55
N GLY A 310 18.19 17.86 -21.58
CA GLY A 310 17.05 18.18 -22.45
C GLY A 310 17.07 17.53 -23.82
N VAL A 311 16.33 18.09 -24.77
CA VAL A 311 16.20 17.52 -26.13
C VAL A 311 17.40 17.92 -27.00
N VAL A 312 18.04 16.94 -27.64
CA VAL A 312 19.27 17.13 -28.43
C VAL A 312 19.11 18.19 -29.54
N SER A 313 17.92 18.32 -30.13
CA SER A 313 17.65 19.33 -31.16
C SER A 313 17.83 20.78 -30.70
N THR A 314 17.82 21.04 -29.38
CA THR A 314 17.97 22.38 -28.81
C THR A 314 19.40 22.70 -28.36
N ILE A 315 20.33 21.75 -28.44
CA ILE A 315 21.76 21.96 -28.17
C ILE A 315 22.35 23.01 -29.13
N VAL A 316 21.90 23.00 -30.38
CA VAL A 316 22.30 23.97 -31.40
C VAL A 316 22.01 25.43 -30.97
N ASP A 317 21.02 25.64 -30.09
CA ASP A 317 20.72 26.96 -29.57
C ASP A 317 21.71 27.43 -28.50
N LEU A 318 22.34 26.51 -27.77
CA LEU A 318 23.43 26.84 -26.83
C LEU A 318 24.72 27.24 -27.58
N GLU A 319 25.01 26.58 -28.70
CA GLU A 319 26.19 26.89 -29.53
C GLU A 319 26.10 28.29 -30.19
N LYS A 320 24.89 28.84 -30.30
CA LYS A 320 24.69 30.21 -30.79
C LYS A 320 25.06 31.31 -29.78
N ILE A 321 25.31 30.91 -28.51
CA ILE A 321 25.71 31.89 -27.47
C ILE A 321 27.22 32.14 -27.58
N PRO A 322 27.68 33.34 -27.95
CA PRO A 322 29.10 33.60 -28.11
C PRO A 322 29.88 33.40 -26.81
N GLY A 323 30.93 32.59 -26.89
CA GLY A 323 31.77 32.27 -25.74
C GLY A 323 31.27 31.11 -24.85
N LEU A 324 30.18 30.42 -25.24
CA LEU A 324 29.73 29.16 -24.66
C LEU A 324 30.11 28.04 -25.64
N VAL A 325 31.05 27.17 -25.27
CA VAL A 325 31.56 26.13 -26.16
C VAL A 325 31.31 24.75 -25.56
N PRO A 326 31.08 23.70 -26.40
CA PRO A 326 31.02 22.34 -25.89
C PRO A 326 32.31 21.99 -25.15
N ALA A 327 32.21 21.41 -23.97
CA ALA A 327 33.37 20.91 -23.23
C ALA A 327 33.92 19.67 -23.99
N ALA A 328 34.85 19.90 -24.90
CA ALA A 328 35.53 18.86 -25.62
C ALA A 328 36.47 18.13 -24.67
N ASP A 329 36.08 16.99 -24.19
CA ASP A 329 36.91 16.17 -23.31
C ASP A 329 37.43 14.94 -24.02
N GLN A 330 38.72 14.88 -24.19
CA GLN A 330 39.44 13.74 -24.78
C GLN A 330 39.70 12.62 -23.75
N THR A 331 39.44 12.82 -22.48
CA THR A 331 39.64 11.78 -21.44
C THR A 331 38.78 12.10 -20.21
N TYR A 332 37.57 11.60 -20.23
CA TYR A 332 36.78 11.59 -19.02
C TYR A 332 37.15 10.37 -18.16
N GLU A 333 38.32 10.38 -17.56
CA GLU A 333 38.62 9.45 -16.49
C GLU A 333 37.92 9.89 -15.21
N PHE A 334 37.02 9.07 -14.74
CA PHE A 334 36.41 9.18 -13.44
C PHE A 334 37.48 9.12 -12.35
N HIS A 335 37.83 10.27 -11.77
CA HIS A 335 38.57 10.27 -10.51
C HIS A 335 37.58 10.20 -9.33
N PRO A 336 37.58 9.09 -8.55
CA PRO A 336 36.57 8.81 -7.53
C PRO A 336 36.68 9.64 -6.25
N SER A 337 37.73 10.42 -6.04
CA SER A 337 38.11 10.89 -4.71
C SER A 337 37.70 12.31 -4.31
N SER A 338 37.04 13.09 -5.16
CA SER A 338 36.68 14.47 -4.84
C SER A 338 35.31 14.96 -5.34
N ARG A 339 34.43 14.08 -5.78
CA ARG A 339 33.09 14.47 -6.24
C ARG A 339 32.04 14.00 -5.25
N GLN A 340 31.25 14.92 -4.73
CA GLN A 340 29.96 14.60 -4.15
C GLN A 340 29.18 13.82 -5.21
N GLN A 341 29.01 12.51 -5.01
CA GLN A 341 28.40 11.61 -5.98
C GLN A 341 27.01 12.11 -6.34
N ARG A 342 26.78 12.34 -7.62
CA ARG A 342 25.45 12.57 -8.19
C ARG A 342 24.70 11.26 -8.16
N HIS A 343 23.55 11.25 -7.52
CA HIS A 343 22.67 10.08 -7.51
C HIS A 343 21.38 10.41 -8.27
N LEU A 344 21.05 9.56 -9.21
CA LEU A 344 19.70 9.52 -9.77
C LEU A 344 18.87 8.67 -8.83
N THR A 345 17.79 9.25 -8.33
CA THR A 345 16.89 8.59 -7.39
C THR A 345 15.49 8.60 -7.98
N GLU A 346 14.88 7.45 -8.03
CA GLU A 346 13.48 7.32 -8.39
C GLU A 346 12.63 7.33 -7.12
N VAL A 347 11.59 8.17 -7.11
CA VAL A 347 10.63 8.22 -6.01
C VAL A 347 9.22 8.14 -6.55
N VAL A 348 8.35 7.44 -5.84
CA VAL A 348 6.92 7.39 -6.13
C VAL A 348 6.17 8.22 -5.10
N LEU A 349 5.38 9.20 -5.56
CA LEU A 349 4.62 10.09 -4.68
C LEU A 349 3.55 9.32 -3.92
N SER A 350 3.59 9.48 -2.60
CA SER A 350 2.59 8.97 -1.68
C SER A 350 1.28 9.77 -1.82
N ARG A 351 0.16 9.15 -1.48
CA ARG A 351 -1.14 9.84 -1.37
C ARG A 351 -1.15 10.91 -0.26
N THR A 352 -0.29 10.75 0.72
CA THR A 352 -0.17 11.67 1.87
C THR A 352 0.85 12.77 1.64
N SER A 353 1.50 12.76 0.48
CA SER A 353 2.50 13.78 0.16
C SER A 353 1.86 15.17 0.12
N PRO A 354 2.43 16.16 0.80
CA PRO A 354 1.97 17.55 0.74
C PRO A 354 2.15 18.18 -0.65
N LEU A 355 2.84 17.48 -1.54
CA LEU A 355 3.09 17.91 -2.91
C LEU A 355 1.89 17.70 -3.83
N ILE A 356 0.93 16.86 -3.45
CA ILE A 356 -0.23 16.51 -4.26
C ILE A 356 -1.11 17.74 -4.53
N GLY A 357 -1.53 17.90 -5.79
CA GLY A 357 -2.33 19.04 -6.24
C GLY A 357 -1.55 20.34 -6.39
N SER A 358 -0.23 20.31 -6.16
CA SER A 358 0.67 21.45 -6.41
C SER A 358 1.50 21.21 -7.66
N THR A 359 1.87 22.28 -8.37
CA THR A 359 2.85 22.13 -9.45
C THR A 359 4.26 22.00 -8.87
N VAL A 360 5.16 21.30 -9.58
CA VAL A 360 6.56 21.11 -9.16
C VAL A 360 7.21 22.46 -8.78
N ARG A 361 6.87 23.54 -9.47
CA ARG A 361 7.36 24.89 -9.16
C ARG A 361 6.77 25.44 -7.86
N LYS A 362 5.44 25.35 -7.68
CA LYS A 362 4.75 25.87 -6.47
C LYS A 362 5.12 25.07 -5.23
N ALA A 363 5.31 23.76 -5.38
CA ALA A 363 5.73 22.86 -4.33
C ALA A 363 7.13 23.17 -3.79
N ASN A 364 7.89 24.04 -4.46
CA ASN A 364 9.25 24.42 -4.09
C ASN A 364 10.14 23.19 -3.76
N PHE A 365 10.04 22.17 -4.62
CA PHE A 365 10.61 20.84 -4.40
C PHE A 365 12.11 20.90 -4.08
N ARG A 366 12.85 21.83 -4.71
CA ARG A 366 14.28 22.01 -4.46
C ARG A 366 14.58 22.43 -3.03
N ALA A 367 13.79 23.38 -2.49
CA ALA A 367 14.01 23.87 -1.12
C ALA A 367 13.62 22.85 -0.06
N LEU A 368 12.55 22.06 -0.30
CA LEU A 368 12.04 21.08 0.65
C LEU A 368 12.93 19.83 0.72
N TYR A 369 13.40 19.34 -0.43
CA TYR A 369 14.05 18.03 -0.51
C TYR A 369 15.51 18.09 -0.97
N ASN A 370 16.04 19.29 -1.23
CA ASN A 370 17.39 19.48 -1.79
C ASN A 370 17.67 18.58 -3.01
N ALA A 371 16.65 18.44 -3.87
CA ALA A 371 16.64 17.58 -5.04
C ALA A 371 16.01 18.29 -6.25
N ALA A 372 16.44 17.94 -7.46
CA ALA A 372 15.86 18.44 -8.70
C ALA A 372 15.02 17.37 -9.39
N VAL A 373 13.78 17.70 -9.78
CA VAL A 373 12.93 16.81 -10.59
C VAL A 373 13.39 16.86 -12.03
N ILE A 374 13.86 15.76 -12.58
CA ILE A 374 14.34 15.62 -13.97
C ILE A 374 13.21 15.14 -14.89
N ALA A 375 12.35 14.25 -14.41
CA ALA A 375 11.22 13.74 -15.15
C ALA A 375 10.07 13.37 -14.22
N VAL A 376 8.84 13.45 -14.76
CA VAL A 376 7.62 12.97 -14.11
C VAL A 376 6.96 11.95 -15.03
N HIS A 377 6.66 10.79 -14.48
CA HIS A 377 5.92 9.74 -15.18
C HIS A 377 4.60 9.50 -14.46
N ARG A 378 3.55 9.39 -15.24
CA ARG A 378 2.20 9.09 -14.78
C ARG A 378 1.62 7.98 -15.62
N ASN A 379 1.13 6.91 -14.97
CA ASN A 379 0.55 5.76 -15.65
C ASN A 379 1.48 5.15 -16.71
N GLY A 380 2.79 5.07 -16.42
CA GLY A 380 3.79 4.51 -17.32
C GLY A 380 4.14 5.38 -18.54
N MET A 381 3.63 6.63 -18.61
CA MET A 381 3.98 7.57 -19.68
C MET A 381 4.70 8.79 -19.10
N ARG A 382 5.75 9.22 -19.77
CA ARG A 382 6.44 10.48 -19.45
C ARG A 382 5.54 11.64 -19.79
N LEU A 383 5.37 12.58 -18.84
CA LEU A 383 4.70 13.84 -19.11
C LEU A 383 5.68 14.77 -19.84
N THR A 384 5.29 15.18 -21.04
CA THR A 384 6.12 16.02 -21.94
C THR A 384 5.98 17.51 -21.67
N ASN A 385 5.08 17.90 -20.77
CA ASN A 385 4.87 19.29 -20.38
C ASN A 385 6.11 19.84 -19.65
N LYS A 386 6.25 21.17 -19.61
CA LYS A 386 7.29 21.84 -18.83
C LYS A 386 7.22 21.36 -17.37
N ILE A 387 8.28 20.69 -16.88
CA ILE A 387 8.31 19.99 -15.58
C ILE A 387 7.79 20.87 -14.44
N GLY A 388 8.19 22.13 -14.39
CA GLY A 388 7.75 23.07 -13.36
C GLY A 388 6.24 23.36 -13.32
N ASN A 389 5.51 23.08 -14.41
CA ASN A 389 4.07 23.33 -14.53
C ASN A 389 3.23 22.05 -14.38
N ILE A 390 3.85 20.90 -14.21
CA ILE A 390 3.16 19.62 -13.99
C ILE A 390 2.56 19.65 -12.58
N GLU A 391 1.26 19.47 -12.48
CA GLU A 391 0.54 19.25 -11.24
C GLU A 391 0.77 17.80 -10.80
N LEU A 392 1.26 17.61 -9.58
CA LEU A 392 1.65 16.31 -9.05
C LEU A 392 0.42 15.56 -8.53
N GLU A 393 0.31 14.28 -8.90
CA GLU A 393 -0.75 13.38 -8.48
C GLU A 393 -0.19 12.18 -7.70
N PRO A 394 -1.02 11.53 -6.87
CA PRO A 394 -0.61 10.30 -6.18
C PRO A 394 -0.21 9.21 -7.17
N GLY A 395 0.91 8.53 -6.89
CA GLY A 395 1.44 7.48 -7.77
C GLY A 395 2.31 8.01 -8.92
N ASP A 396 2.49 9.33 -9.05
CA ASP A 396 3.48 9.86 -9.98
C ASP A 396 4.87 9.38 -9.59
N THR A 397 5.60 8.90 -10.58
CA THR A 397 7.01 8.53 -10.43
C THR A 397 7.87 9.71 -10.84
N LEU A 398 8.68 10.22 -9.91
CA LEU A 398 9.61 11.30 -10.17
C LEU A 398 11.02 10.75 -10.27
N LEU A 399 11.72 11.09 -11.34
CA LEU A 399 13.16 10.93 -11.40
C LEU A 399 13.81 12.19 -10.84
N LEU A 400 14.59 12.01 -9.80
CA LEU A 400 15.26 13.08 -9.07
C LEU A 400 16.77 13.00 -9.26
N GLN A 401 17.40 14.14 -9.40
CA GLN A 401 18.83 14.29 -9.14
C GLN A 401 19.01 14.72 -7.69
N THR A 402 19.73 13.92 -6.93
CA THR A 402 19.88 14.05 -5.48
C THR A 402 21.36 14.01 -5.06
N ARG A 403 21.62 14.41 -3.81
CA ARG A 403 22.88 14.12 -3.14
C ARG A 403 22.84 12.73 -2.51
N GLY A 404 24.01 12.17 -2.15
CA GLY A 404 24.11 10.82 -1.60
C GLY A 404 23.36 10.57 -0.29
N ASP A 405 23.06 11.63 0.47
CA ASP A 405 22.33 11.58 1.73
C ASP A 405 20.78 11.59 1.56
N PHE A 406 20.27 11.93 0.37
CA PHE A 406 18.83 12.06 0.11
C PHE A 406 18.06 10.78 0.45
N ILE A 407 18.57 9.63 0.03
CA ILE A 407 17.91 8.34 0.27
C ILE A 407 17.82 8.04 1.76
N ALA A 408 18.90 8.31 2.49
CA ALA A 408 18.94 8.13 3.94
C ALA A 408 17.92 9.04 4.65
N GLN A 409 17.80 10.30 4.20
CA GLN A 409 16.88 11.28 4.78
C GLN A 409 15.42 11.00 4.43
N GLN A 410 15.14 10.56 3.18
CA GLN A 410 13.77 10.43 2.67
C GLN A 410 13.24 8.99 2.70
N ARG A 411 14.04 8.01 3.09
CA ARG A 411 13.66 6.58 3.10
C ARG A 411 12.41 6.28 3.94
N ASN A 412 12.19 7.03 5.00
CA ASN A 412 11.04 6.91 5.89
C ASN A 412 10.07 8.09 5.75
N SER A 413 10.20 8.90 4.70
CA SER A 413 9.30 10.00 4.43
C SER A 413 7.92 9.46 4.04
N ARG A 414 6.89 10.09 4.59
CA ARG A 414 5.50 9.81 4.19
C ARG A 414 5.15 10.36 2.82
N ASP A 415 6.04 11.16 2.24
CA ASP A 415 5.82 11.84 0.98
C ASP A 415 6.07 10.92 -0.21
N PHE A 416 6.85 9.84 0.01
CA PHE A 416 7.23 8.90 -1.04
C PHE A 416 6.95 7.45 -0.62
N TYR A 417 6.32 6.66 -1.50
CA TYR A 417 6.15 5.22 -1.29
C TYR A 417 7.41 4.43 -1.57
N LEU A 418 8.20 4.89 -2.52
CA LEU A 418 9.45 4.28 -2.93
C LEU A 418 10.50 5.36 -3.07
N VAL A 419 11.69 5.10 -2.53
CA VAL A 419 12.91 5.86 -2.78
C VAL A 419 13.96 4.83 -3.16
N SER A 420 14.31 4.74 -4.44
CA SER A 420 15.29 3.79 -4.97
C SER A 420 16.49 4.54 -5.52
N SER A 421 17.70 4.10 -5.14
CA SER A 421 18.93 4.57 -5.78
C SER A 421 19.23 3.74 -7.02
N VAL A 422 19.73 4.39 -8.05
CA VAL A 422 20.28 3.72 -9.24
C VAL A 422 21.68 3.14 -8.96
N GLU A 423 22.35 3.63 -7.91
CA GLU A 423 23.66 3.14 -7.48
C GLU A 423 23.82 3.20 -5.96
N GLY A 424 24.15 2.07 -5.33
CA GLY A 424 24.66 1.95 -3.97
C GLY A 424 23.65 1.61 -2.89
N ALA A 425 23.59 0.33 -2.51
CA ALA A 425 22.88 -0.12 -1.32
C ALA A 425 23.60 0.35 -0.06
N GLU A 426 22.87 0.99 0.88
CA GLU A 426 23.37 1.12 2.26
C GLU A 426 23.70 -0.28 2.84
N PRO A 427 24.74 -0.42 3.66
CA PRO A 427 25.08 -1.70 4.27
C PRO A 427 23.91 -2.17 5.16
N ARG A 428 23.20 -3.18 4.70
CA ARG A 428 22.15 -3.85 5.49
C ARG A 428 22.82 -4.63 6.62
N ARG A 429 22.14 -4.78 7.75
CA ARG A 429 22.62 -5.56 8.89
C ARG A 429 22.48 -7.06 8.67
N HIS A 430 23.18 -7.59 7.67
CA HIS A 430 23.14 -9.03 7.35
C HIS A 430 23.61 -9.92 8.52
N ASP A 431 24.40 -9.37 9.45
CA ASP A 431 24.84 -10.03 10.67
C ASP A 431 23.67 -10.50 11.56
N ARG A 432 22.50 -9.85 11.45
CA ARG A 432 21.30 -10.16 12.26
C ARG A 432 20.16 -10.80 11.47
N SER A 433 20.37 -11.17 10.22
CA SER A 433 19.33 -11.74 9.36
C SER A 433 18.78 -13.07 9.92
N TRP A 434 19.65 -13.96 10.40
CA TRP A 434 19.24 -15.22 11.02
C TRP A 434 18.45 -15.02 12.32
N LEU A 435 18.80 -14.00 13.11
CA LEU A 435 18.08 -13.68 14.33
C LEU A 435 16.67 -13.16 14.01
N ALA A 436 16.53 -12.26 13.03
CA ALA A 436 15.24 -11.73 12.60
C ALA A 436 14.35 -12.82 11.99
N ALA A 437 14.94 -13.71 11.16
CA ALA A 437 14.24 -14.87 10.62
C ALA A 437 13.81 -15.84 11.73
N GLY A 438 14.65 -16.08 12.73
CA GLY A 438 14.34 -16.89 13.90
C GLY A 438 13.19 -16.31 14.73
N LEU A 439 13.20 -15.00 15.01
CA LEU A 439 12.11 -14.33 15.73
C LEU A 439 10.80 -14.40 14.97
N MET A 440 10.82 -14.25 13.64
CA MET A 440 9.62 -14.43 12.81
C MET A 440 9.11 -15.87 12.86
N SER A 441 10.01 -16.85 12.80
CA SER A 441 9.66 -18.27 12.93
C SER A 441 9.03 -18.58 14.30
N VAL A 442 9.54 -17.95 15.37
CA VAL A 442 8.96 -18.04 16.72
C VAL A 442 7.55 -17.45 16.74
N LEU A 443 7.31 -16.30 16.10
CA LEU A 443 5.97 -15.71 16.00
C LEU A 443 4.99 -16.68 15.33
N ILE A 444 5.37 -17.25 14.19
CA ILE A 444 4.54 -18.19 13.43
C ILE A 444 4.25 -19.44 14.27
N LEU A 445 5.29 -20.02 14.88
CA LEU A 445 5.15 -21.21 15.71
C LEU A 445 4.28 -20.95 16.93
N TRP A 446 4.47 -19.80 17.62
CA TRP A 446 3.65 -19.40 18.75
C TRP A 446 2.16 -19.34 18.37
N MET A 447 1.84 -18.60 17.29
CA MET A 447 0.46 -18.46 16.83
C MET A 447 -0.16 -19.80 16.40
N THR A 448 0.64 -20.66 15.75
CA THR A 448 0.21 -21.99 15.32
C THR A 448 -0.10 -22.88 16.52
N LEU A 449 0.81 -22.99 17.48
CA LEU A 449 0.62 -23.79 18.69
C LEU A 449 -0.55 -23.28 19.54
N ALA A 450 -0.65 -21.95 19.72
CA ALA A 450 -1.76 -21.35 20.45
C ALA A 450 -3.12 -21.63 19.80
N SER A 451 -3.18 -21.69 18.46
CA SER A 451 -4.40 -22.08 17.73
C SER A 451 -4.77 -23.55 17.92
N ILE A 452 -3.78 -24.43 17.97
CA ILE A 452 -4.01 -25.89 18.11
C ILE A 452 -4.38 -26.26 19.56
N PHE A 453 -3.69 -25.69 20.55
CA PHE A 453 -3.83 -26.07 21.96
C PHE A 453 -4.81 -25.19 22.74
N GLY A 454 -5.51 -24.25 22.09
CA GLY A 454 -6.52 -23.41 22.76
C GLY A 454 -5.92 -22.48 23.82
N GLY A 455 -4.82 -21.81 23.53
CA GLY A 455 -3.95 -21.09 24.46
C GLY A 455 -4.53 -19.87 25.20
N GLY A 456 -5.86 -19.67 25.23
CA GLY A 456 -6.49 -18.57 25.95
C GLY A 456 -5.92 -17.19 25.55
N GLY A 457 -5.54 -16.36 26.54
CA GLY A 457 -4.94 -15.04 26.29
C GLY A 457 -3.60 -15.05 25.57
N LEU A 458 -2.85 -16.15 25.62
CA LEU A 458 -1.60 -16.35 24.88
C LEU A 458 -1.82 -16.57 23.37
N ALA A 459 -3.04 -16.91 22.95
CA ALA A 459 -3.43 -17.01 21.53
C ALA A 459 -3.75 -15.66 20.89
N ASP A 460 -3.60 -14.55 21.64
CA ASP A 460 -3.89 -13.21 21.11
C ASP A 460 -2.80 -12.74 20.14
N PRO A 461 -3.15 -12.48 18.85
CA PRO A 461 -2.18 -12.01 17.86
C PRO A 461 -1.48 -10.71 18.25
N ALA A 462 -2.17 -9.82 18.99
CA ALA A 462 -1.59 -8.55 19.42
C ALA A 462 -0.45 -8.77 20.41
N ILE A 463 -0.65 -9.65 21.39
CA ILE A 463 0.37 -9.95 22.41
C ILE A 463 1.59 -10.63 21.76
N ALA A 464 1.36 -11.62 20.91
CA ALA A 464 2.44 -12.32 20.22
C ALA A 464 3.25 -11.34 19.32
N ALA A 465 2.57 -10.53 18.52
CA ALA A 465 3.22 -9.57 17.64
C ALA A 465 3.98 -8.48 18.43
N LEU A 466 3.40 -7.93 19.50
CA LEU A 466 4.06 -6.93 20.36
C LEU A 466 5.31 -7.51 21.01
N SER A 467 5.24 -8.75 21.51
CA SER A 467 6.39 -9.42 22.14
C SER A 467 7.55 -9.59 21.15
N ILE A 468 7.27 -10.04 19.94
CA ILE A 468 8.29 -10.21 18.90
C ILE A 468 8.81 -8.85 18.39
N ALA A 469 7.95 -7.85 18.22
CA ALA A 469 8.37 -6.50 17.86
C ALA A 469 9.32 -5.90 18.92
N ALA A 470 8.99 -6.05 20.21
CA ALA A 470 9.87 -5.62 21.30
C ALA A 470 11.21 -6.36 21.27
N LEU A 471 11.22 -7.69 21.06
CA LEU A 471 12.46 -8.46 20.93
C LEU A 471 13.29 -8.01 19.71
N MET A 472 12.69 -7.70 18.57
CA MET A 472 13.41 -7.18 17.40
C MET A 472 14.07 -5.82 17.67
N VAL A 473 13.45 -4.95 18.46
CA VAL A 473 14.05 -3.67 18.89
C VAL A 473 15.17 -3.93 19.91
N LEU A 474 14.95 -4.75 20.92
CA LEU A 474 15.93 -5.08 21.96
C LEU A 474 17.18 -5.76 21.38
N THR A 475 16.99 -6.67 20.44
CA THR A 475 18.09 -7.34 19.73
C THR A 475 18.69 -6.49 18.63
N GLN A 476 18.23 -5.25 18.47
CA GLN A 476 18.69 -4.32 17.43
C GLN A 476 18.59 -4.85 15.99
N CYS A 477 17.67 -5.75 15.71
CA CYS A 477 17.29 -6.10 14.34
C CYS A 477 16.69 -4.88 13.61
N VAL A 478 16.04 -3.99 14.36
CA VAL A 478 15.55 -2.68 13.91
C VAL A 478 15.93 -1.61 14.96
N LYS A 479 16.33 -0.43 14.50
CA LYS A 479 16.57 0.71 15.41
C LYS A 479 15.23 1.23 15.94
N SER A 480 15.22 1.78 17.16
CA SER A 480 13.98 2.31 17.76
C SER A 480 13.39 3.49 16.99
N SER A 481 14.21 4.29 16.30
CA SER A 481 13.77 5.32 15.35
C SER A 481 12.97 4.73 14.21
N ASP A 482 13.53 3.69 13.58
CA ASP A 482 12.97 3.03 12.40
C ASP A 482 11.71 2.24 12.75
N ALA A 483 11.69 1.63 13.94
CA ALA A 483 10.53 0.95 14.49
C ALA A 483 9.32 1.90 14.66
N ARG A 484 9.57 3.12 15.20
CA ARG A 484 8.51 4.15 15.33
C ARG A 484 8.06 4.68 13.97
N ALA A 485 9.00 4.88 13.05
CA ALA A 485 8.70 5.35 11.70
C ALA A 485 7.98 4.31 10.84
N ALA A 486 8.12 3.02 11.15
CA ALA A 486 7.44 1.94 10.46
C ALA A 486 5.93 1.90 10.74
N VAL A 487 5.48 2.44 11.87
CA VAL A 487 4.06 2.49 12.21
C VAL A 487 3.37 3.58 11.38
N ASP A 488 2.56 3.17 10.42
CA ASP A 488 1.76 4.06 9.59
C ASP A 488 0.53 4.55 10.38
N LEU A 489 0.63 5.78 10.93
CA LEU A 489 -0.45 6.39 11.71
C LEU A 489 -1.73 6.59 10.90
N GLN A 490 -1.64 6.83 9.60
CA GLN A 490 -2.82 7.00 8.74
C GLN A 490 -3.63 5.69 8.70
N VAL A 491 -2.94 4.56 8.51
CA VAL A 491 -3.59 3.23 8.52
C VAL A 491 -4.20 2.96 9.89
N VAL A 492 -3.45 3.21 10.96
CA VAL A 492 -3.90 3.00 12.36
C VAL A 492 -5.16 3.81 12.68
N VAL A 493 -5.16 5.12 12.39
CA VAL A 493 -6.29 6.01 12.65
C VAL A 493 -7.49 5.64 11.79
N THR A 494 -7.28 5.32 10.50
CA THR A 494 -8.37 4.90 9.61
C THR A 494 -9.06 3.64 10.12
N ILE A 495 -8.31 2.63 10.53
CA ILE A 495 -8.86 1.37 11.05
C ILE A 495 -9.61 1.62 12.36
N ALA A 496 -9.01 2.37 13.29
CA ALA A 496 -9.63 2.69 14.57
C ALA A 496 -10.97 3.41 14.40
N ALA A 497 -11.01 4.42 13.55
CA ALA A 497 -12.23 5.17 13.26
C ALA A 497 -13.27 4.34 12.50
N ALA A 498 -12.83 3.48 11.55
CA ALA A 498 -13.74 2.58 10.83
C ALA A 498 -14.39 1.54 11.73
N LEU A 499 -13.67 1.01 12.73
CA LEU A 499 -14.24 0.14 13.77
C LEU A 499 -15.32 0.87 14.58
N GLY A 500 -15.09 2.15 14.93
CA GLY A 500 -16.07 2.98 15.59
C GLY A 500 -17.33 3.22 14.75
N LEU A 501 -17.17 3.50 13.44
CA LEU A 501 -18.30 3.62 12.50
C LEU A 501 -19.08 2.30 12.37
N GLY A 502 -18.39 1.16 12.29
CA GLY A 502 -19.02 -0.15 12.28
C GLY A 502 -19.85 -0.42 13.55
N SER A 503 -19.30 -0.04 14.69
CA SER A 503 -20.03 -0.12 15.98
C SER A 503 -21.25 0.82 16.01
N ALA A 504 -21.16 2.00 15.39
CA ALA A 504 -22.29 2.91 15.27
C ALA A 504 -23.41 2.33 14.40
N LEU A 505 -23.09 1.69 13.27
CA LEU A 505 -24.06 0.99 12.42
C LEU A 505 -24.79 -0.12 13.20
N TRP A 506 -24.08 -0.85 14.05
CA TRP A 506 -24.66 -1.91 14.87
C TRP A 506 -25.55 -1.34 15.98
N GLN A 507 -25.02 -0.45 16.82
CA GLN A 507 -25.72 0.06 17.99
C GLN A 507 -26.94 0.93 17.66
N SER A 508 -26.91 1.65 16.54
CA SER A 508 -28.05 2.47 16.09
C SER A 508 -29.17 1.65 15.46
N GLY A 509 -29.01 0.35 15.21
CA GLY A 509 -29.95 -0.47 14.45
C GLY A 509 -29.88 -0.25 12.93
N ALA A 510 -28.95 0.56 12.42
CA ALA A 510 -28.78 0.83 10.99
C ALA A 510 -28.42 -0.45 10.20
N ALA A 511 -27.56 -1.30 10.77
CA ALA A 511 -27.18 -2.57 10.15
C ALA A 511 -28.40 -3.49 9.96
N GLU A 512 -29.29 -3.55 10.96
CA GLU A 512 -30.51 -4.34 10.89
C GLU A 512 -31.51 -3.80 9.85
N MET A 513 -31.67 -2.47 9.77
CA MET A 513 -32.52 -1.83 8.78
C MET A 513 -32.02 -2.07 7.33
N ILE A 514 -30.70 -1.98 7.10
CA ILE A 514 -30.11 -2.32 5.81
C ILE A 514 -30.31 -3.80 5.50
N ALA A 515 -30.10 -4.67 6.49
CA ALA A 515 -30.24 -6.11 6.34
C ALA A 515 -31.67 -6.52 5.96
N GLN A 516 -32.69 -6.00 6.67
CA GLN A 516 -34.10 -6.25 6.36
C GLN A 516 -34.44 -5.79 4.93
N SER A 517 -33.97 -4.60 4.53
CA SER A 517 -34.18 -4.08 3.18
C SER A 517 -33.52 -4.99 2.13
N LEU A 518 -32.33 -5.50 2.40
CA LEU A 518 -31.60 -6.39 1.49
C LEU A 518 -32.29 -7.75 1.39
N VAL A 519 -32.71 -8.35 2.51
CA VAL A 519 -33.44 -9.61 2.52
C VAL A 519 -34.78 -9.47 1.82
N HIS A 520 -35.48 -8.34 1.98
CA HIS A 520 -36.73 -8.07 1.27
C HIS A 520 -36.53 -7.96 -0.24
N LEU A 521 -35.44 -7.30 -0.69
CA LEU A 521 -35.13 -7.10 -2.11
C LEU A 521 -34.67 -8.38 -2.80
N VAL A 522 -33.80 -9.16 -2.15
CA VAL A 522 -33.15 -10.36 -2.72
C VAL A 522 -34.00 -11.61 -2.49
N GLY A 523 -34.86 -11.58 -1.49
CA GLY A 523 -35.63 -12.74 -1.00
C GLY A 523 -34.80 -13.62 -0.06
N GLN A 524 -35.48 -14.60 0.54
CA GLN A 524 -34.86 -15.55 1.50
C GLN A 524 -34.09 -16.68 0.78
N ARG A 525 -33.23 -16.33 -0.18
CA ARG A 525 -32.37 -17.30 -0.88
C ARG A 525 -30.95 -17.21 -0.31
N PRO A 526 -30.50 -18.15 0.54
CA PRO A 526 -29.27 -18.02 1.29
C PRO A 526 -28.04 -17.80 0.40
N TYR A 527 -27.95 -18.56 -0.69
CA TYR A 527 -26.82 -18.47 -1.62
C TYR A 527 -26.79 -17.13 -2.38
N LEU A 528 -27.96 -16.60 -2.75
CA LEU A 528 -28.03 -15.31 -3.44
C LEU A 528 -27.64 -14.15 -2.51
N LEU A 529 -28.06 -14.20 -1.25
CA LEU A 529 -27.63 -13.24 -0.21
C LEU A 529 -26.10 -13.28 -0.02
N LEU A 530 -25.51 -14.48 0.04
CA LEU A 530 -24.07 -14.64 0.13
C LEU A 530 -23.35 -13.99 -1.07
N ILE A 531 -23.84 -14.24 -2.29
CA ILE A 531 -23.28 -13.63 -3.51
C ILE A 531 -23.35 -12.11 -3.44
N VAL A 532 -24.50 -11.55 -3.06
CA VAL A 532 -24.69 -10.09 -2.98
C VAL A 532 -23.74 -9.46 -1.96
N ILE A 533 -23.61 -10.04 -0.77
CA ILE A 533 -22.68 -9.56 0.26
C ILE A 533 -21.23 -9.65 -0.21
N TYR A 534 -20.84 -10.74 -0.86
CA TYR A 534 -19.49 -10.91 -1.42
C TYR A 534 -19.19 -9.85 -2.48
N LEU A 535 -20.12 -9.65 -3.44
CA LEU A 535 -19.97 -8.66 -4.51
C LEU A 535 -19.92 -7.22 -3.98
N LEU A 536 -20.75 -6.89 -2.99
CA LEU A 536 -20.70 -5.58 -2.32
C LEU A 536 -19.32 -5.33 -1.71
N ALA A 537 -18.79 -6.28 -0.96
CA ALA A 537 -17.46 -6.16 -0.37
C ALA A 537 -16.38 -6.04 -1.45
N MET A 538 -16.45 -6.84 -2.51
CA MET A 538 -15.51 -6.82 -3.64
C MET A 538 -15.53 -5.47 -4.38
N ILE A 539 -16.69 -4.87 -4.59
CA ILE A 539 -16.81 -3.56 -5.26
C ILE A 539 -16.28 -2.44 -4.34
N PHE A 540 -16.66 -2.45 -3.07
CA PHE A 540 -16.28 -1.38 -2.15
C PHE A 540 -14.80 -1.40 -1.80
N THR A 541 -14.16 -2.58 -1.77
CA THR A 541 -12.73 -2.68 -1.51
C THR A 541 -11.86 -2.11 -2.63
N GLU A 542 -12.41 -1.97 -3.84
CA GLU A 542 -11.74 -1.29 -4.94
C GLU A 542 -11.82 0.25 -4.85
N MET A 543 -12.68 0.76 -3.96
CA MET A 543 -12.96 2.20 -3.80
C MET A 543 -12.33 2.79 -2.55
N ILE A 544 -12.24 2.02 -1.46
CA ILE A 544 -11.68 2.43 -0.17
C ILE A 544 -10.73 1.34 0.39
N THR A 545 -10.14 1.60 1.56
CA THR A 545 -9.21 0.62 2.17
C THR A 545 -9.93 -0.66 2.59
N ASN A 546 -9.30 -1.79 2.36
CA ASN A 546 -9.83 -3.12 2.67
C ASN A 546 -10.31 -3.27 4.13
N ALA A 547 -9.50 -2.76 5.07
CA ALA A 547 -9.83 -2.80 6.49
C ALA A 547 -11.09 -1.98 6.84
N ALA A 548 -11.27 -0.82 6.19
CA ALA A 548 -12.47 0.00 6.39
C ALA A 548 -13.72 -0.68 5.83
N VAL A 549 -13.63 -1.30 4.63
CA VAL A 549 -14.73 -2.10 4.07
C VAL A 549 -15.13 -3.22 5.02
N ALA A 550 -14.16 -3.97 5.52
CA ALA A 550 -14.41 -5.05 6.45
C ALA A 550 -15.10 -4.56 7.73
N ALA A 551 -14.60 -3.48 8.34
CA ALA A 551 -15.18 -2.92 9.56
C ALA A 551 -16.63 -2.43 9.37
N LEU A 552 -16.95 -1.85 8.20
CA LEU A 552 -18.28 -1.31 7.91
C LEU A 552 -19.29 -2.38 7.48
N LEU A 553 -18.87 -3.34 6.64
CA LEU A 553 -19.80 -4.33 6.08
C LEU A 553 -20.02 -5.54 6.99
N LEU A 554 -19.09 -5.84 7.90
CA LEU A 554 -19.23 -7.01 8.78
C LEU A 554 -20.48 -6.95 9.68
N PRO A 555 -20.81 -5.83 10.35
CA PRO A 555 -22.06 -5.72 11.10
C PRO A 555 -23.30 -5.96 10.23
N ILE A 556 -23.29 -5.45 9.01
CA ILE A 556 -24.39 -5.64 8.04
C ILE A 556 -24.51 -7.11 7.63
N ALA A 557 -23.39 -7.78 7.37
CA ALA A 557 -23.36 -9.19 6.98
C ALA A 557 -23.91 -10.11 8.08
N ILE A 558 -23.55 -9.82 9.36
CA ILE A 558 -24.09 -10.54 10.51
C ILE A 558 -25.60 -10.28 10.63
N ALA A 559 -26.04 -9.02 10.51
CA ALA A 559 -27.46 -8.65 10.58
C ALA A 559 -28.28 -9.30 9.45
N VAL A 560 -27.74 -9.38 8.22
CA VAL A 560 -28.39 -10.09 7.07
C VAL A 560 -28.57 -11.56 7.37
N ALA A 561 -27.55 -12.21 7.94
CA ALA A 561 -27.65 -13.61 8.30
C ALA A 561 -28.72 -13.84 9.39
N LEU A 562 -28.76 -13.00 10.43
CA LEU A 562 -29.74 -13.08 11.50
C LEU A 562 -31.17 -12.80 10.99
N ALA A 563 -31.34 -11.77 10.16
CA ALA A 563 -32.65 -11.44 9.57
C ALA A 563 -33.20 -12.53 8.62
N GLY A 564 -32.30 -13.29 8.00
CA GLY A 564 -32.64 -14.43 7.13
C GLY A 564 -32.72 -15.78 7.85
N ASP A 565 -32.54 -15.82 9.16
CA ASP A 565 -32.43 -17.06 9.97
C ASP A 565 -31.34 -18.03 9.44
N LEU A 566 -30.21 -17.43 9.05
CA LEU A 566 -29.08 -18.14 8.43
C LEU A 566 -27.88 -18.19 9.37
N ASN A 567 -26.91 -19.07 9.04
CA ASN A 567 -25.64 -19.12 9.73
C ASN A 567 -24.79 -17.86 9.41
N PRO A 568 -24.37 -17.05 10.39
CA PRO A 568 -23.55 -15.86 10.13
C PRO A 568 -22.15 -16.18 9.60
N ARG A 569 -21.57 -17.34 9.95
CA ARG A 569 -20.16 -17.66 9.63
C ARG A 569 -19.80 -17.56 8.14
N PRO A 570 -20.58 -18.12 7.20
CA PRO A 570 -20.33 -17.97 5.76
C PRO A 570 -20.28 -16.50 5.30
N PHE A 571 -21.16 -15.66 5.81
CA PHE A 571 -21.23 -14.22 5.47
C PHE A 571 -20.02 -13.45 6.02
N ILE A 572 -19.59 -13.79 7.24
CA ILE A 572 -18.37 -13.26 7.86
C ILE A 572 -17.15 -13.60 7.01
N MET A 573 -17.01 -14.86 6.61
CA MET A 573 -15.90 -15.32 5.78
C MET A 573 -15.93 -14.71 4.37
N ALA A 574 -17.12 -14.50 3.82
CA ALA A 574 -17.31 -13.79 2.55
C ALA A 574 -16.78 -12.35 2.62
N ILE A 575 -17.09 -11.60 3.69
CA ILE A 575 -16.55 -10.25 3.90
C ILE A 575 -15.03 -10.29 4.07
N ALA A 576 -14.51 -11.20 4.92
CA ALA A 576 -13.09 -11.29 5.20
C ALA A 576 -12.27 -11.57 3.93
N LEU A 577 -12.75 -12.45 3.05
CA LEU A 577 -12.10 -12.78 1.78
C LEU A 577 -12.31 -11.67 0.76
N ALA A 578 -13.54 -11.25 0.48
CA ALA A 578 -13.84 -10.28 -0.57
C ALA A 578 -13.20 -8.92 -0.30
N ALA A 579 -13.21 -8.45 0.96
CA ALA A 579 -12.57 -7.19 1.32
C ALA A 579 -11.04 -7.25 1.25
N SER A 580 -10.43 -8.43 1.32
CA SER A 580 -8.97 -8.60 1.25
C SER A 580 -8.46 -8.74 -0.18
N LEU A 581 -9.31 -9.16 -1.13
CA LEU A 581 -8.93 -9.59 -2.48
C LEU A 581 -9.23 -8.50 -3.51
N SER A 582 -8.42 -7.43 -3.52
CA SER A 582 -8.54 -6.26 -4.39
C SER A 582 -7.53 -6.33 -5.54
N PHE A 583 -8.02 -6.49 -6.78
CA PHE A 583 -7.19 -6.68 -7.96
C PHE A 583 -7.51 -5.71 -9.11
N LEU A 584 -8.67 -5.03 -9.08
CA LEU A 584 -9.20 -4.33 -10.26
C LEU A 584 -8.63 -2.93 -10.42
N THR A 585 -8.19 -2.31 -9.32
CA THR A 585 -7.72 -0.93 -9.35
C THR A 585 -6.36 -0.77 -8.66
N PRO A 586 -5.53 0.18 -9.11
CA PRO A 586 -4.31 0.52 -8.38
C PRO A 586 -4.61 1.14 -7.01
N ILE A 587 -5.80 1.70 -6.85
CA ILE A 587 -6.20 2.47 -5.66
C ILE A 587 -6.73 1.55 -4.55
N GLY A 588 -7.34 0.43 -4.91
CA GLY A 588 -7.96 -0.49 -3.95
C GLY A 588 -6.98 -1.07 -2.92
N TYR A 589 -5.71 -1.28 -3.32
CA TYR A 589 -4.69 -1.80 -2.42
C TYR A 589 -3.34 -1.08 -2.54
N GLN A 590 -2.67 -0.83 -1.40
CA GLN A 590 -1.36 -0.16 -1.39
C GLN A 590 -0.32 -0.84 -2.27
N THR A 591 -0.28 -2.18 -2.27
CA THR A 591 0.71 -2.96 -3.05
C THR A 591 0.52 -2.76 -4.54
N ASN A 592 -0.72 -2.64 -5.02
CA ASN A 592 -1.04 -2.33 -6.41
C ASN A 592 -0.50 -0.96 -6.80
N LEU A 593 -0.71 0.05 -5.94
CA LEU A 593 -0.23 1.40 -6.19
C LEU A 593 1.30 1.48 -6.19
N MET A 594 1.97 0.73 -5.31
CA MET A 594 3.44 0.69 -5.22
C MET A 594 4.09 0.18 -6.51
N VAL A 595 3.53 -0.85 -7.14
CA VAL A 595 4.09 -1.44 -8.35
C VAL A 595 3.70 -0.68 -9.62
N MET A 596 2.73 0.24 -9.54
CA MET A 596 2.19 0.95 -10.70
C MET A 596 3.25 1.74 -11.45
N GLY A 597 3.97 2.62 -10.76
CA GLY A 597 5.02 3.44 -11.34
C GLY A 597 6.20 2.62 -11.87
N PRO A 598 6.89 1.85 -11.00
CA PRO A 598 8.05 1.05 -11.40
C PRO A 598 7.75 0.02 -12.50
N GLY A 599 6.52 -0.52 -12.54
CA GLY A 599 6.08 -1.44 -13.58
C GLY A 599 5.56 -0.77 -14.85
N GLY A 600 5.40 0.57 -14.84
CA GLY A 600 4.86 1.32 -15.97
C GLY A 600 3.40 0.99 -16.29
N TYR A 601 2.61 0.56 -15.29
CA TYR A 601 1.23 0.13 -15.51
C TYR A 601 0.26 1.31 -15.63
N LYS A 602 -0.76 1.10 -16.46
CA LYS A 602 -1.94 1.97 -16.57
C LYS A 602 -3.10 1.34 -15.80
N PRO A 603 -4.10 2.13 -15.36
CA PRO A 603 -5.30 1.58 -14.71
C PRO A 603 -5.99 0.46 -15.51
N ARG A 604 -5.92 0.52 -16.85
CA ARG A 604 -6.45 -0.51 -17.74
C ARG A 604 -5.76 -1.87 -17.55
N ASP A 605 -4.47 -1.89 -17.24
CA ASP A 605 -3.70 -3.13 -17.10
C ASP A 605 -4.16 -3.92 -15.86
N TYR A 606 -4.55 -3.19 -14.80
CA TYR A 606 -5.19 -3.78 -13.61
C TYR A 606 -6.53 -4.42 -13.95
N LEU A 607 -7.36 -3.75 -14.75
CA LEU A 607 -8.64 -4.31 -15.18
C LEU A 607 -8.44 -5.56 -16.06
N VAL A 608 -7.50 -5.51 -17.01
CA VAL A 608 -7.25 -6.64 -17.93
C VAL A 608 -6.73 -7.88 -17.20
N ALA A 609 -5.82 -7.71 -16.26
CA ALA A 609 -5.27 -8.82 -15.48
C ALA A 609 -6.12 -9.16 -14.26
N GLY A 610 -6.73 -8.14 -13.62
CA GLY A 610 -7.46 -8.27 -12.37
C GLY A 610 -8.86 -8.84 -12.53
N ILE A 611 -9.63 -8.47 -13.58
CA ILE A 611 -10.99 -8.99 -13.75
C ILE A 611 -11.02 -10.52 -13.85
N PRO A 612 -10.24 -11.18 -14.73
CA PRO A 612 -10.23 -12.63 -14.79
C PRO A 612 -9.79 -13.28 -13.47
N LEU A 613 -8.78 -12.69 -12.81
CA LEU A 613 -8.30 -13.17 -11.52
C LEU A 613 -9.38 -13.05 -10.43
N ALA A 614 -10.03 -11.88 -10.33
CA ALA A 614 -11.08 -11.64 -9.36
C ALA A 614 -12.27 -12.59 -9.56
N LEU A 615 -12.65 -12.86 -10.80
CA LEU A 615 -13.74 -13.80 -11.11
C LEU A 615 -13.37 -15.25 -10.72
N ILE A 616 -12.15 -15.70 -11.01
CA ILE A 616 -11.68 -17.05 -10.63
C ILE A 616 -11.69 -17.20 -9.11
N VAL A 617 -11.14 -16.22 -8.41
CA VAL A 617 -11.05 -16.23 -6.95
C VAL A 617 -12.44 -16.12 -6.32
N ALA A 618 -13.30 -15.23 -6.82
CA ALA A 618 -14.68 -15.10 -6.35
C ALA A 618 -15.49 -16.39 -6.57
N ALA A 619 -15.38 -17.00 -7.75
CA ALA A 619 -16.05 -18.28 -8.02
C ALA A 619 -15.55 -19.38 -7.07
N THR A 620 -14.24 -19.47 -6.84
CA THR A 620 -13.64 -20.44 -5.89
C THR A 620 -14.17 -20.18 -4.47
N ALA A 621 -14.17 -18.94 -4.01
CA ALA A 621 -14.66 -18.57 -2.69
C ALA A 621 -16.15 -18.88 -2.51
N LEU A 622 -17.00 -18.45 -3.46
CA LEU A 622 -18.46 -18.64 -3.41
C LEU A 622 -18.88 -20.11 -3.47
N VAL A 623 -18.08 -20.96 -4.09
CA VAL A 623 -18.31 -22.43 -4.08
C VAL A 623 -17.86 -23.03 -2.75
N LEU A 624 -16.68 -22.66 -2.25
CA LEU A 624 -16.09 -23.32 -1.08
C LEU A 624 -16.65 -22.83 0.26
N ILE A 625 -17.02 -21.53 0.36
CA ILE A 625 -17.57 -20.98 1.62
C ILE A 625 -18.74 -21.82 2.14
N PRO A 626 -19.81 -22.08 1.36
CA PRO A 626 -20.94 -22.87 1.87
C PRO A 626 -20.65 -24.36 2.05
N LEU A 627 -19.59 -24.89 1.44
CA LEU A 627 -19.13 -26.26 1.67
C LEU A 627 -18.40 -26.41 3.00
N VAL A 628 -17.64 -25.39 3.40
CA VAL A 628 -16.88 -25.37 4.67
C VAL A 628 -17.79 -24.95 5.84
N TRP A 629 -18.61 -23.92 5.62
CA TRP A 629 -19.56 -23.38 6.61
C TRP A 629 -20.97 -23.43 6.01
N PRO A 630 -21.84 -24.35 6.48
CA PRO A 630 -23.20 -24.46 5.98
C PRO A 630 -23.98 -23.13 6.13
N LEU A 631 -24.79 -22.79 5.13
CA LEU A 631 -25.58 -21.53 5.13
C LEU A 631 -26.72 -21.52 6.14
N THR A 632 -27.23 -22.70 6.51
CA THR A 632 -28.28 -22.88 7.50
C THR A 632 -27.66 -23.36 8.82
N LEU A 633 -28.21 -22.87 9.93
CA LEU A 633 -27.87 -23.42 11.25
C LEU A 633 -28.44 -24.85 11.29
N THR A 634 -27.60 -25.85 11.35
CA THR A 634 -28.01 -27.22 11.67
C THR A 634 -28.27 -27.27 13.18
N ASN A 635 -29.50 -27.61 13.57
CA ASN A 635 -29.88 -27.89 14.94
C ASN A 635 -29.05 -29.03 15.56
#